data_0ec9a682caf3df6274310687d4136e30
#
_entry.id   0ec9a682caf3df6274310687d4136e30
#
_cell.length_a   1.000
_cell.length_b   1.000
_cell.length_c   1.000
_cell.angle_alpha   90.00
_cell.angle_beta   90.00
_cell.angle_gamma   90.00
#
_symmetry.space_group_name_H-M   'P 1'
#
loop_
_entity.id
_entity.type
_entity.pdbx_description
1 polymer ?
#
loop_
_entity_poly.entity_id
_entity_poly.type
_entity_poly.pdbx_seq_one_letter_code
_entity_poly.pdbx_strand_id
1 'polypeptide(L)'
;MKRACKLINTQVDGLKHVRFLQSSTKKYKRMKRMKHLSFFFLFIFIACSHSNQPKNTVMFIDKNTIQSTVSAIVKHTSFDEKIIEKGVTQVAGLWREEDGSKEEFSSFCQEHFCKNAAEKEQLFQRVAMHFETIYGHHNRMSIELLRPQHVVGYEKLTIDDFFGAYNGFSHFQEDMFQNKIAFIVALNFPFYTLEEKTKEADKWTSLEWGYARLGDVFTANVPAKILQNIQVAGAASDNYISNYNIFMGSLINNRQQHLFPKDMVLISHWGLRDELKSNYANKKQGLEKQKMIYEVMKHIIYQTVPNEVINTGKFVWNPLENKIYEDGSEVKITAENNRRYRYLMDNFKAMQKADPYYTHYPTYIARKFEGEFEIAQKEIEQLFIQLLSSPQVKEVGNLISQRLGRKLQAFDIWYDGFKSRSEINPLELDKAVMKKYPTKEAFTADLPQILLKLGFEKEKAQFICNHIDVDASVGAGHAWGSMMRSDKAMLRTRIGEKGMDYKGYNIGVHEFGHNVEQTISLHDVPNYFLAGVPNTAFTEALAFVFQQRDLELLGIRQADKNAEYLNTLDVFWGCYEIMGVSLLDMKVWQWMYAHPDATADELKTEVIKMAKEIWNTYYAPVFGTKDEPILAIYSHMIDAPLYLSAYPLGHLIQFQLEEYLKGKNIGTEVQRIFAMGKLTPQIWMQKAVGNPLSVEPLLKATAEAVEKTK
;
A
#
# COMPACT_ATOMS: atom_id res chain seq x y z
N MET A 1 -20.93 -21.45 16.55
CA MET A 1 -21.23 -20.67 17.76
C MET A 1 -20.96 -21.43 19.07
N LYS A 2 -21.56 -22.58 19.38
CA LYS A 2 -21.29 -23.30 20.65
C LYS A 2 -19.85 -23.81 20.85
N ARG A 3 -19.06 -24.08 19.79
CA ARG A 3 -17.64 -24.47 19.88
C ARG A 3 -16.71 -23.28 20.06
N ALA A 4 -17.02 -22.14 19.50
CA ALA A 4 -16.26 -20.89 19.70
C ALA A 4 -16.36 -20.37 21.14
N CYS A 5 -17.55 -20.41 21.72
CA CYS A 5 -17.74 -20.06 23.14
C CYS A 5 -16.99 -21.01 24.12
N LYS A 6 -16.76 -22.27 23.72
CA LYS A 6 -16.02 -23.23 24.57
C LYS A 6 -14.49 -22.99 24.53
N LEU A 7 -13.96 -22.49 23.41
CA LEU A 7 -12.55 -22.11 23.26
C LEU A 7 -12.23 -20.81 24.02
N ILE A 8 -13.15 -19.85 24.00
CA ILE A 8 -13.00 -18.59 24.75
C ILE A 8 -13.01 -18.85 26.26
N ASN A 9 -13.86 -19.73 26.76
CA ASN A 9 -13.90 -20.06 28.19
C ASN A 9 -12.66 -20.84 28.66
N THR A 10 -12.03 -21.67 27.83
CA THR A 10 -10.78 -22.37 28.19
C THR A 10 -9.56 -21.43 28.21
N GLN A 11 -9.57 -20.35 27.43
CA GLN A 11 -8.51 -19.32 27.49
C GLN A 11 -8.67 -18.38 28.68
N VAL A 12 -9.91 -18.07 29.08
CA VAL A 12 -10.16 -17.21 30.25
C VAL A 12 -9.73 -17.89 31.56
N ASP A 13 -9.86 -19.23 31.67
CA ASP A 13 -9.36 -19.96 32.84
C ASP A 13 -7.82 -20.03 32.90
N GLY A 14 -7.13 -20.00 31.74
CA GLY A 14 -5.67 -19.84 31.68
C GLY A 14 -5.18 -18.46 32.19
N LEU A 15 -5.96 -17.41 31.97
CA LEU A 15 -5.63 -16.04 32.42
C LEU A 15 -5.78 -15.83 33.94
N LYS A 16 -6.61 -16.61 34.63
CA LYS A 16 -6.70 -16.55 36.11
C LYS A 16 -5.40 -17.01 36.79
N HIS A 17 -4.59 -17.84 36.16
CA HIS A 17 -3.28 -18.27 36.69
C HIS A 17 -2.17 -17.23 36.48
N VAL A 18 -2.29 -16.32 35.52
CA VAL A 18 -1.29 -15.29 35.26
C VAL A 18 -1.38 -14.12 36.28
N ARG A 19 -2.55 -13.85 36.85
CA ARG A 19 -2.71 -12.80 37.88
C ARG A 19 -2.06 -13.12 39.25
N PHE A 20 -1.62 -14.37 39.49
CA PHE A 20 -0.99 -14.77 40.75
C PHE A 20 0.53 -14.63 40.79
N LEU A 21 1.17 -14.19 39.68
CA LEU A 21 2.64 -14.03 39.62
C LEU A 21 3.15 -12.60 39.80
N GLN A 22 2.27 -11.63 40.08
CA GLN A 22 2.67 -10.23 40.33
C GLN A 22 2.88 -9.84 41.79
N SER A 23 2.77 -10.75 42.75
CA SER A 23 3.04 -10.44 44.15
C SER A 23 3.96 -11.47 44.82
N SER A 24 5.26 -11.46 44.47
CA SER A 24 6.30 -11.87 45.41
C SER A 24 7.71 -11.68 44.83
N THR A 25 8.22 -10.49 45.07
CA THR A 25 9.66 -10.19 45.04
C THR A 25 10.35 -10.87 46.22
N LYS A 26 10.64 -12.19 46.10
CA LYS A 26 11.61 -12.89 46.91
C LYS A 26 11.69 -14.36 46.46
N LYS A 27 12.63 -14.71 45.58
CA LYS A 27 13.35 -16.01 45.49
C LYS A 27 14.21 -16.11 44.22
N TYR A 28 15.29 -15.37 44.25
CA TYR A 28 16.34 -15.44 43.22
C TYR A 28 17.39 -16.50 43.58
N LYS A 29 16.99 -17.71 43.90
CA LYS A 29 17.97 -18.80 44.22
C LYS A 29 17.62 -20.19 43.71
N ARG A 30 16.67 -20.36 42.77
CA ARG A 30 16.28 -21.70 42.28
C ARG A 30 16.38 -21.90 40.76
N MET A 31 17.05 -20.99 40.04
CA MET A 31 17.13 -21.03 38.56
C MET A 31 18.41 -21.73 38.01
N LYS A 32 19.18 -22.44 38.83
CA LYS A 32 20.37 -23.17 38.35
C LYS A 32 20.11 -24.65 38.00
N ARG A 33 18.89 -25.18 38.18
CA ARG A 33 18.58 -26.60 37.87
C ARG A 33 17.70 -26.84 36.63
N MET A 34 17.21 -25.80 35.97
CA MET A 34 16.39 -25.94 34.75
C MET A 34 17.15 -25.82 33.43
N LYS A 35 18.46 -25.62 33.43
CA LYS A 35 19.26 -25.54 32.20
C LYS A 35 19.51 -26.88 31.50
N HIS A 36 19.18 -28.00 32.13
CA HIS A 36 19.37 -29.32 31.52
C HIS A 36 18.10 -29.96 30.94
N LEU A 37 16.91 -29.42 31.18
CA LEU A 37 15.68 -29.97 30.61
C LEU A 37 15.28 -29.34 29.27
N SER A 38 15.79 -28.14 28.97
CA SER A 38 15.53 -27.46 27.68
C SER A 38 16.35 -28.05 26.52
N PHE A 39 17.40 -28.81 26.81
CA PHE A 39 18.24 -29.41 25.76
C PHE A 39 17.67 -30.72 25.20
N PHE A 40 16.76 -31.37 25.93
CA PHE A 40 16.17 -32.65 25.49
C PHE A 40 14.91 -32.46 24.63
N PHE A 41 14.25 -31.32 24.70
CA PHE A 41 13.09 -31.01 23.83
C PHE A 41 13.48 -30.42 22.47
N LEU A 42 14.73 -29.96 22.31
CA LEU A 42 15.23 -29.42 21.03
C LEU A 42 15.63 -30.52 20.02
N PHE A 43 15.85 -31.77 20.50
CA PHE A 43 16.26 -32.88 19.63
C PHE A 43 15.09 -33.68 19.02
N ILE A 44 13.86 -33.51 19.48
CA ILE A 44 12.69 -34.22 18.94
C ILE A 44 12.05 -33.47 17.75
N PHE A 45 12.37 -32.17 17.57
CA PHE A 45 11.85 -31.37 16.44
C PHE A 45 12.72 -31.38 15.18
N ILE A 46 13.91 -32.02 15.20
CA ILE A 46 14.81 -32.08 14.03
C ILE A 46 14.52 -33.30 13.12
N ALA A 47 13.66 -34.22 13.53
CA ALA A 47 13.41 -35.46 12.77
C ALA A 47 12.21 -35.41 11.81
N CYS A 48 11.52 -34.28 11.66
CA CYS A 48 10.42 -34.12 10.70
C CYS A 48 10.53 -32.91 9.79
N SER A 49 11.75 -32.43 9.48
CA SER A 49 11.96 -31.55 8.35
C SER A 49 12.13 -32.38 7.08
N HIS A 50 11.07 -33.01 6.62
CA HIS A 50 11.02 -33.35 5.20
C HIS A 50 10.97 -32.01 4.45
N SER A 51 12.05 -31.72 3.74
CA SER A 51 12.14 -30.65 2.77
C SER A 51 11.11 -30.89 1.67
N ASN A 52 9.90 -30.32 1.83
CA ASN A 52 9.00 -30.14 0.71
C ASN A 52 9.55 -28.99 -0.16
N GLN A 53 10.63 -29.23 -0.88
CA GLN A 53 10.88 -28.50 -2.11
C GLN A 53 9.85 -29.00 -3.12
N PRO A 54 9.07 -28.11 -3.76
CA PRO A 54 8.18 -28.54 -4.83
C PRO A 54 9.06 -29.05 -5.97
N LYS A 55 9.00 -30.36 -6.21
CA LYS A 55 9.39 -30.94 -7.50
C LYS A 55 8.59 -30.20 -8.56
N ASN A 56 9.17 -29.94 -9.76
CA ASN A 56 8.46 -29.52 -10.95
C ASN A 56 7.08 -30.20 -10.95
N THR A 57 6.03 -29.42 -10.74
CA THR A 57 4.68 -29.95 -10.53
C THR A 57 4.18 -30.48 -11.86
N VAL A 58 4.42 -31.76 -12.12
CA VAL A 58 3.61 -32.51 -13.06
C VAL A 58 2.19 -32.40 -12.52
N MET A 59 1.29 -31.79 -13.28
CA MET A 59 -0.13 -31.70 -12.90
C MET A 59 -0.62 -33.08 -12.53
N PHE A 60 -1.27 -33.22 -11.37
CA PHE A 60 -1.82 -34.49 -10.91
C PHE A 60 -2.87 -35.03 -11.91
N ILE A 61 -3.67 -34.14 -12.49
CA ILE A 61 -4.64 -34.45 -13.54
C ILE A 61 -3.95 -34.35 -14.90
N ASP A 62 -3.87 -35.46 -15.61
CA ASP A 62 -3.26 -35.51 -16.93
C ASP A 62 -4.19 -34.98 -18.06
N LYS A 63 -3.60 -34.69 -19.23
CA LYS A 63 -4.30 -34.13 -20.38
C LYS A 63 -5.45 -35.03 -20.89
N ASN A 64 -5.29 -36.35 -20.83
CA ASN A 64 -6.32 -37.29 -21.31
C ASN A 64 -7.56 -37.22 -20.41
N THR A 65 -7.35 -37.13 -19.09
CA THR A 65 -8.42 -36.92 -18.11
C THR A 65 -9.14 -35.60 -18.33
N ILE A 66 -8.40 -34.52 -18.60
CA ILE A 66 -9.00 -33.20 -18.93
C ILE A 66 -9.88 -33.34 -20.19
N GLN A 67 -9.33 -33.87 -21.29
CA GLN A 67 -10.07 -33.98 -22.54
C GLN A 67 -11.32 -34.88 -22.45
N SER A 68 -11.21 -36.01 -21.77
CA SER A 68 -12.38 -36.89 -21.56
C SER A 68 -13.45 -36.22 -20.72
N THR A 69 -13.06 -35.43 -19.70
CA THR A 69 -13.99 -34.67 -18.84
C THR A 69 -14.68 -33.56 -19.64
N VAL A 70 -13.94 -32.78 -20.44
CA VAL A 70 -14.49 -31.76 -21.34
C VAL A 70 -15.50 -32.39 -22.30
N SER A 71 -15.13 -33.49 -22.99
CA SER A 71 -16.01 -34.19 -23.92
C SER A 71 -17.29 -34.73 -23.29
N ALA A 72 -17.24 -35.07 -22.01
CA ALA A 72 -18.42 -35.48 -21.25
C ALA A 72 -19.34 -34.27 -20.96
N ILE A 73 -18.78 -33.14 -20.51
CA ILE A 73 -19.53 -31.93 -20.16
C ILE A 73 -20.22 -31.31 -21.39
N VAL A 74 -19.55 -31.24 -22.54
CA VAL A 74 -20.08 -30.70 -23.80
C VAL A 74 -21.45 -31.29 -24.16
N LYS A 75 -21.69 -32.56 -23.83
CA LYS A 75 -22.96 -33.25 -24.14
C LYS A 75 -24.16 -32.75 -23.31
N HIS A 76 -23.93 -32.03 -22.24
CA HIS A 76 -24.94 -31.69 -21.24
C HIS A 76 -25.06 -30.18 -20.95
N THR A 77 -24.32 -29.34 -21.69
CA THR A 77 -24.31 -27.88 -21.51
C THR A 77 -24.52 -27.15 -22.84
N SER A 78 -24.96 -25.88 -22.76
CA SER A 78 -25.07 -24.97 -23.92
C SER A 78 -23.83 -24.10 -24.11
N PHE A 79 -22.78 -24.24 -23.32
CA PHE A 79 -21.56 -23.44 -23.43
C PHE A 79 -20.64 -23.96 -24.51
N ASP A 80 -19.84 -23.02 -25.09
CA ASP A 80 -18.78 -23.34 -26.03
C ASP A 80 -17.69 -24.23 -25.40
N GLU A 81 -17.18 -25.20 -26.18
CA GLU A 81 -16.15 -26.14 -25.69
C GLU A 81 -14.91 -25.45 -25.13
N LYS A 82 -14.51 -24.30 -25.68
CA LYS A 82 -13.35 -23.52 -25.19
C LYS A 82 -13.57 -22.98 -23.78
N ILE A 83 -14.79 -22.59 -23.44
CA ILE A 83 -15.14 -22.10 -22.08
C ILE A 83 -15.06 -23.28 -21.11
N ILE A 84 -15.58 -24.44 -21.49
CA ILE A 84 -15.55 -25.67 -20.69
C ILE A 84 -14.08 -26.09 -20.47
N GLU A 85 -13.30 -26.17 -21.55
CA GLU A 85 -11.89 -26.54 -21.50
C GLU A 85 -11.10 -25.61 -20.59
N LYS A 86 -11.33 -24.30 -20.65
CA LYS A 86 -10.68 -23.30 -19.80
C LYS A 86 -10.98 -23.56 -18.33
N GLY A 87 -12.24 -23.76 -17.96
CA GLY A 87 -12.65 -24.05 -16.57
C GLY A 87 -12.11 -25.37 -16.06
N VAL A 88 -12.25 -26.47 -16.83
CA VAL A 88 -11.74 -27.80 -16.46
C VAL A 88 -10.22 -27.80 -16.32
N THR A 89 -9.50 -27.14 -17.24
CA THR A 89 -8.03 -27.01 -17.17
C THR A 89 -7.58 -26.23 -15.95
N GLN A 90 -8.29 -25.16 -15.59
CA GLN A 90 -7.97 -24.38 -14.39
C GLN A 90 -8.16 -25.21 -13.11
N VAL A 91 -9.27 -25.93 -13.00
CA VAL A 91 -9.49 -26.84 -11.85
C VAL A 91 -8.43 -27.92 -11.81
N ALA A 92 -8.07 -28.52 -12.95
CA ALA A 92 -7.02 -29.53 -13.03
C ALA A 92 -5.65 -29.01 -12.55
N GLY A 93 -5.33 -27.75 -12.83
CA GLY A 93 -4.10 -27.11 -12.35
C GLY A 93 -4.09 -26.85 -10.84
N LEU A 94 -5.26 -26.76 -10.22
CA LEU A 94 -5.42 -26.51 -8.77
C LEU A 94 -5.67 -27.80 -7.97
N TRP A 95 -6.15 -28.87 -8.62
CA TRP A 95 -6.51 -30.13 -8.00
C TRP A 95 -5.28 -30.96 -7.66
N ARG A 96 -5.23 -31.46 -6.43
CA ARG A 96 -4.14 -32.28 -5.89
C ARG A 96 -4.63 -33.66 -5.50
N GLU A 97 -3.72 -34.56 -5.19
CA GLU A 97 -4.03 -35.92 -4.73
C GLU A 97 -4.91 -35.94 -3.47
N GLU A 98 -4.67 -34.98 -2.56
CA GLU A 98 -5.48 -34.81 -1.34
C GLU A 98 -6.92 -34.36 -1.62
N ASP A 99 -7.17 -33.78 -2.79
CA ASP A 99 -8.52 -33.34 -3.20
C ASP A 99 -9.37 -34.46 -3.75
N GLY A 100 -8.77 -35.58 -4.14
CA GLY A 100 -9.44 -36.79 -4.65
C GLY A 100 -8.77 -37.37 -5.89
N SER A 101 -9.19 -38.56 -6.30
CA SER A 101 -8.69 -39.28 -7.47
C SER A 101 -9.01 -38.54 -8.78
N LYS A 102 -8.48 -39.05 -9.91
CA LYS A 102 -8.79 -38.56 -11.27
C LYS A 102 -10.24 -38.77 -11.66
N GLU A 103 -10.81 -39.87 -11.21
CA GLU A 103 -12.21 -40.22 -11.42
C GLU A 103 -13.13 -39.27 -10.63
N GLU A 104 -12.79 -39.01 -9.37
CA GLU A 104 -13.51 -38.03 -8.54
C GLU A 104 -13.42 -36.63 -9.11
N PHE A 105 -12.25 -36.20 -9.65
CA PHE A 105 -12.12 -34.94 -10.38
C PHE A 105 -13.07 -34.87 -11.58
N SER A 106 -13.10 -35.92 -12.41
CA SER A 106 -13.95 -35.93 -13.59
C SER A 106 -15.45 -35.91 -13.22
N SER A 107 -15.85 -36.68 -12.23
CA SER A 107 -17.24 -36.68 -11.71
C SER A 107 -17.61 -35.33 -11.14
N PHE A 108 -16.73 -34.74 -10.33
CA PHE A 108 -16.92 -33.41 -9.75
C PHE A 108 -17.14 -32.33 -10.83
N CYS A 109 -16.29 -32.29 -11.85
CA CYS A 109 -16.43 -31.31 -12.93
C CYS A 109 -17.75 -31.49 -13.71
N GLN A 110 -18.16 -32.74 -14.01
CA GLN A 110 -19.41 -33.00 -14.70
C GLN A 110 -20.65 -32.64 -13.84
N GLU A 111 -20.59 -32.85 -12.54
CA GLU A 111 -21.70 -32.58 -11.63
C GLU A 111 -21.88 -31.07 -11.39
N HIS A 112 -20.77 -30.32 -11.28
CA HIS A 112 -20.78 -28.93 -10.83
C HIS A 112 -20.60 -27.89 -11.95
N PHE A 113 -20.40 -28.30 -13.21
CA PHE A 113 -20.40 -27.36 -14.33
C PHE A 113 -21.83 -26.91 -14.66
N CYS A 114 -22.07 -25.60 -14.75
CA CYS A 114 -23.38 -25.03 -15.07
C CYS A 114 -23.87 -25.46 -16.46
N LYS A 115 -25.11 -25.82 -16.60
CA LYS A 115 -25.69 -26.32 -17.87
C LYS A 115 -25.98 -25.19 -18.87
N ASN A 116 -26.26 -24.01 -18.38
CA ASN A 116 -26.64 -22.85 -19.21
C ASN A 116 -26.34 -21.53 -18.49
N ALA A 117 -26.51 -20.41 -19.23
CA ALA A 117 -26.24 -19.08 -18.72
C ALA A 117 -27.08 -18.69 -17.48
N ALA A 118 -28.33 -19.14 -17.41
CA ALA A 118 -29.19 -18.84 -16.27
C ALA A 118 -28.71 -19.52 -14.97
N GLU A 119 -28.28 -20.79 -15.03
CA GLU A 119 -27.69 -21.49 -13.90
C GLU A 119 -26.39 -20.82 -13.47
N LYS A 120 -25.55 -20.40 -14.43
CA LYS A 120 -24.29 -19.67 -14.16
C LYS A 120 -24.54 -18.35 -13.45
N GLU A 121 -25.54 -17.58 -13.90
CA GLU A 121 -25.91 -16.31 -13.27
C GLU A 121 -26.47 -16.54 -11.85
N GLN A 122 -27.33 -17.53 -11.66
CA GLN A 122 -27.84 -17.88 -10.31
C GLN A 122 -26.73 -18.30 -9.37
N LEU A 123 -25.74 -19.09 -9.85
CA LEU A 123 -24.55 -19.46 -9.08
C LEU A 123 -23.75 -18.23 -8.71
N PHE A 124 -23.51 -17.32 -9.66
CA PHE A 124 -22.78 -16.06 -9.42
C PHE A 124 -23.45 -15.20 -8.34
N GLN A 125 -24.76 -14.97 -8.44
CA GLN A 125 -25.49 -14.16 -7.46
C GLN A 125 -25.44 -14.79 -6.07
N ARG A 126 -25.60 -16.10 -5.97
CA ARG A 126 -25.52 -16.83 -4.69
C ARG A 126 -24.11 -16.74 -4.08
N VAL A 127 -23.06 -16.94 -4.90
CA VAL A 127 -21.67 -16.81 -4.46
C VAL A 127 -21.40 -15.38 -4.02
N ALA A 128 -21.81 -14.37 -4.79
CA ALA A 128 -21.63 -12.96 -4.47
C ALA A 128 -22.26 -12.58 -3.12
N MET A 129 -23.49 -13.01 -2.85
CA MET A 129 -24.17 -12.78 -1.59
C MET A 129 -23.44 -13.41 -0.39
N HIS A 130 -22.96 -14.66 -0.53
CA HIS A 130 -22.24 -15.33 0.56
C HIS A 130 -20.86 -14.70 0.79
N PHE A 131 -20.15 -14.32 -0.26
CA PHE A 131 -18.84 -13.68 -0.14
C PHE A 131 -18.95 -12.26 0.43
N GLU A 132 -19.95 -11.48 0.03
CA GLU A 132 -20.24 -10.18 0.66
C GLU A 132 -20.41 -10.36 2.18
N THR A 133 -21.18 -11.36 2.61
CA THR A 133 -21.41 -11.65 4.03
C THR A 133 -20.11 -12.05 4.74
N ILE A 134 -19.34 -12.99 4.16
CA ILE A 134 -18.09 -13.48 4.76
C ILE A 134 -17.06 -12.35 4.85
N TYR A 135 -16.82 -11.63 3.75
CA TYR A 135 -15.87 -10.53 3.70
C TYR A 135 -16.28 -9.38 4.64
N GLY A 136 -17.58 -9.06 4.70
CA GLY A 136 -18.10 -8.07 5.63
C GLY A 136 -17.84 -8.42 7.09
N HIS A 137 -18.10 -9.65 7.50
CA HIS A 137 -17.84 -10.09 8.87
C HIS A 137 -16.34 -10.12 9.21
N HIS A 138 -15.47 -10.58 8.28
CA HIS A 138 -14.03 -10.52 8.47
C HIS A 138 -13.52 -9.09 8.58
N ASN A 139 -14.00 -8.20 7.71
CA ASN A 139 -13.64 -6.78 7.75
C ASN A 139 -14.05 -6.13 9.07
N ARG A 140 -15.28 -6.35 9.52
CA ARG A 140 -15.79 -5.86 10.82
C ARG A 140 -14.93 -6.37 11.99
N MET A 141 -14.59 -7.66 11.99
CA MET A 141 -13.71 -8.24 13.01
C MET A 141 -12.33 -7.56 13.01
N SER A 142 -11.73 -7.35 11.84
CA SER A 142 -10.42 -6.67 11.72
C SER A 142 -10.48 -5.23 12.24
N ILE A 143 -11.53 -4.48 11.90
CA ILE A 143 -11.76 -3.12 12.39
C ILE A 143 -11.81 -3.10 13.92
N GLU A 144 -12.55 -4.02 14.54
CA GLU A 144 -12.70 -4.08 16.01
C GLU A 144 -11.43 -4.54 16.71
N LEU A 145 -10.70 -5.52 16.16
CA LEU A 145 -9.43 -5.99 16.75
C LEU A 145 -8.32 -4.93 16.69
N LEU A 146 -8.36 -4.04 15.69
CA LEU A 146 -7.40 -2.93 15.54
C LEU A 146 -7.88 -1.63 16.21
N ARG A 147 -9.09 -1.56 16.74
CA ARG A 147 -9.65 -0.35 17.34
C ARG A 147 -8.77 0.25 18.45
N PRO A 148 -8.20 -0.50 19.40
CA PRO A 148 -7.33 0.06 20.44
C PRO A 148 -6.03 0.67 19.91
N GLN A 149 -5.60 0.25 18.71
CA GLN A 149 -4.38 0.76 18.07
C GLN A 149 -4.66 2.00 17.21
N HIS A 150 -5.87 2.11 16.66
CA HIS A 150 -6.21 3.11 15.66
C HIS A 150 -7.03 4.29 16.19
N VAL A 151 -7.78 4.11 17.27
CA VAL A 151 -8.77 5.09 17.74
C VAL A 151 -8.39 5.67 19.10
N VAL A 152 -8.46 6.99 19.22
CA VAL A 152 -8.21 7.72 20.48
C VAL A 152 -9.26 7.35 21.53
N GLY A 153 -8.83 7.25 22.79
CA GLY A 153 -9.72 6.98 23.93
C GLY A 153 -9.70 5.51 24.40
N TYR A 154 -8.94 4.65 23.74
CA TYR A 154 -8.69 3.28 24.19
C TYR A 154 -7.34 3.17 24.87
N GLU A 155 -7.28 2.47 26.01
CA GLU A 155 -6.02 2.07 26.62
C GLU A 155 -5.47 0.86 25.86
N LYS A 156 -4.34 1.05 25.16
CA LYS A 156 -3.68 -0.03 24.43
C LYS A 156 -2.96 -0.95 25.42
N LEU A 157 -3.35 -2.22 25.43
CA LEU A 157 -2.70 -3.28 26.20
C LEU A 157 -1.76 -4.09 25.30
N THR A 158 -0.78 -4.77 25.90
CA THR A 158 0.14 -5.66 25.13
C THR A 158 -0.60 -6.76 24.37
N ILE A 159 -1.74 -7.22 24.85
CA ILE A 159 -2.55 -8.23 24.19
C ILE A 159 -3.21 -7.72 22.88
N ASP A 160 -3.44 -6.41 22.78
CA ASP A 160 -4.05 -5.81 21.60
C ASP A 160 -3.12 -5.88 20.40
N ASP A 161 -1.80 -5.94 20.61
CA ASP A 161 -0.83 -6.16 19.52
C ASP A 161 -0.97 -7.56 18.91
N PHE A 162 -1.28 -8.58 19.72
CA PHE A 162 -1.54 -9.94 19.23
C PHE A 162 -2.88 -10.02 18.51
N PHE A 163 -3.91 -9.37 19.01
CA PHE A 163 -5.22 -9.32 18.36
C PHE A 163 -5.17 -8.52 17.04
N GLY A 164 -4.48 -7.40 17.01
CA GLY A 164 -4.31 -6.61 15.80
C GLY A 164 -3.48 -7.31 14.70
N ALA A 165 -2.57 -8.21 15.10
CA ALA A 165 -1.81 -9.05 14.18
C ALA A 165 -2.59 -10.29 13.67
N TYR A 166 -3.79 -10.56 14.19
CA TYR A 166 -4.60 -11.68 13.76
C TYR A 166 -5.21 -11.42 12.38
N ASN A 167 -4.93 -12.30 11.43
CA ASN A 167 -5.50 -12.28 10.09
C ASN A 167 -6.46 -13.45 9.89
N GLY A 168 -7.76 -13.19 10.00
CA GLY A 168 -8.80 -14.19 9.79
C GLY A 168 -8.85 -14.75 8.36
N PHE A 169 -8.33 -14.00 7.38
CA PHE A 169 -8.27 -14.45 5.98
C PHE A 169 -7.14 -15.43 5.68
N SER A 170 -6.18 -15.63 6.56
CA SER A 170 -5.03 -16.53 6.31
C SER A 170 -5.47 -17.97 6.02
N HIS A 171 -6.57 -18.43 6.62
CA HIS A 171 -7.14 -19.76 6.40
C HIS A 171 -8.32 -19.79 5.42
N PHE A 172 -8.85 -18.63 5.04
CA PHE A 172 -10.04 -18.54 4.20
C PHE A 172 -9.86 -19.28 2.87
N GLN A 173 -8.75 -19.08 2.20
CA GLN A 173 -8.46 -19.71 0.91
C GLN A 173 -8.36 -21.23 1.04
N GLU A 174 -7.65 -21.73 2.05
CA GLU A 174 -7.50 -23.15 2.34
C GLU A 174 -8.87 -23.80 2.63
N ASP A 175 -9.70 -23.14 3.47
CA ASP A 175 -11.06 -23.60 3.78
C ASP A 175 -11.95 -23.68 2.53
N MET A 176 -11.83 -22.71 1.59
CA MET A 176 -12.60 -22.73 0.34
C MET A 176 -12.19 -23.89 -0.59
N PHE A 177 -10.89 -24.23 -0.63
CA PHE A 177 -10.42 -25.42 -1.37
C PHE A 177 -10.82 -26.74 -0.70
N GLN A 178 -10.65 -26.86 0.61
CA GLN A 178 -11.05 -28.06 1.37
C GLN A 178 -12.55 -28.37 1.23
N ASN A 179 -13.39 -27.33 1.22
CA ASN A 179 -14.84 -27.45 1.03
C ASN A 179 -15.27 -27.45 -0.45
N LYS A 180 -14.33 -27.55 -1.40
CA LYS A 180 -14.54 -27.60 -2.85
C LYS A 180 -15.21 -26.36 -3.46
N ILE A 181 -15.47 -25.30 -2.70
CA ILE A 181 -16.09 -24.05 -3.18
C ILE A 181 -15.18 -23.35 -4.19
N ALA A 182 -13.87 -23.31 -3.92
CA ALA A 182 -12.89 -22.71 -4.81
C ALA A 182 -12.87 -23.42 -6.19
N PHE A 183 -13.01 -24.75 -6.23
CA PHE A 183 -13.08 -25.50 -7.48
C PHE A 183 -14.38 -25.24 -8.25
N ILE A 184 -15.53 -25.09 -7.57
CA ILE A 184 -16.79 -24.72 -8.24
C ILE A 184 -16.68 -23.36 -8.89
N VAL A 185 -16.05 -22.39 -8.18
CA VAL A 185 -15.80 -21.05 -8.72
C VAL A 185 -14.85 -21.11 -9.91
N ALA A 186 -13.69 -21.76 -9.79
CA ALA A 186 -12.69 -21.87 -10.84
C ALA A 186 -13.24 -22.60 -12.09
N LEU A 187 -14.13 -23.57 -11.92
CA LEU A 187 -14.75 -24.33 -12.98
C LEU A 187 -15.69 -23.48 -13.85
N ASN A 188 -16.52 -22.65 -13.21
CA ASN A 188 -17.58 -21.89 -13.88
C ASN A 188 -17.19 -20.44 -14.21
N PHE A 189 -16.23 -19.89 -13.47
CA PHE A 189 -15.71 -18.53 -13.61
C PHE A 189 -14.18 -18.57 -13.76
N PRO A 190 -13.67 -19.02 -14.93
CA PRO A 190 -12.24 -19.17 -15.12
C PRO A 190 -11.52 -17.83 -15.08
N PHE A 191 -10.29 -17.85 -14.62
CA PHE A 191 -9.39 -16.71 -14.59
C PHE A 191 -9.03 -16.24 -16.01
N TYR A 192 -8.95 -14.94 -16.20
CA TYR A 192 -8.46 -14.29 -17.42
C TYR A 192 -7.20 -13.48 -17.11
N THR A 193 -6.16 -13.67 -17.91
CA THR A 193 -4.94 -12.87 -17.84
C THR A 193 -5.21 -11.41 -18.20
N LEU A 194 -4.28 -10.51 -17.88
CA LEU A 194 -4.39 -9.11 -18.27
C LEU A 194 -4.54 -8.95 -19.79
N GLU A 195 -3.80 -9.72 -20.58
CA GLU A 195 -3.89 -9.73 -22.05
C GLU A 195 -5.30 -10.14 -22.53
N GLU A 196 -5.83 -11.23 -21.97
CA GLU A 196 -7.19 -11.70 -22.30
C GLU A 196 -8.25 -10.67 -21.89
N LYS A 197 -8.17 -10.11 -20.68
CA LYS A 197 -9.09 -9.05 -20.22
C LYS A 197 -9.06 -7.84 -21.15
N THR A 198 -7.86 -7.39 -21.55
CA THR A 198 -7.69 -6.25 -22.45
C THR A 198 -8.30 -6.52 -23.83
N LYS A 199 -8.12 -7.73 -24.36
CA LYS A 199 -8.67 -8.13 -25.67
C LYS A 199 -10.19 -8.25 -25.69
N GLU A 200 -10.78 -8.71 -24.58
CA GLU A 200 -12.23 -8.96 -24.50
C GLU A 200 -13.01 -7.77 -23.88
N ALA A 201 -12.32 -6.79 -23.38
CA ALA A 201 -12.87 -5.69 -22.55
C ALA A 201 -14.05 -4.93 -23.18
N ASP A 202 -13.96 -4.63 -24.49
CA ASP A 202 -15.00 -3.89 -25.19
C ASP A 202 -16.24 -4.73 -25.48
N LYS A 203 -16.14 -6.05 -25.34
CA LYS A 203 -17.23 -6.99 -25.59
C LYS A 203 -17.99 -7.34 -24.33
N TRP A 204 -17.34 -7.23 -23.16
CA TRP A 204 -17.92 -7.67 -21.91
C TRP A 204 -18.92 -6.68 -21.34
N THR A 205 -20.06 -7.22 -20.96
CA THR A 205 -21.06 -6.55 -20.11
C THR A 205 -20.53 -6.41 -18.68
N SER A 206 -21.22 -5.61 -17.87
CA SER A 206 -20.94 -5.51 -16.42
C SER A 206 -21.03 -6.87 -15.70
N LEU A 207 -21.90 -7.77 -16.14
CA LEU A 207 -22.04 -9.12 -15.59
C LEU A 207 -20.83 -9.99 -15.94
N GLU A 208 -20.36 -9.96 -17.17
CA GLU A 208 -19.20 -10.71 -17.63
C GLU A 208 -17.90 -10.20 -16.96
N TRP A 209 -17.77 -8.91 -16.76
CA TRP A 209 -16.73 -8.34 -15.92
C TRP A 209 -16.82 -8.85 -14.48
N GLY A 210 -18.03 -8.94 -13.91
CA GLY A 210 -18.26 -9.55 -12.59
C GLY A 210 -17.80 -11.01 -12.54
N TYR A 211 -18.07 -11.79 -13.58
CA TYR A 211 -17.58 -13.18 -13.70
C TYR A 211 -16.07 -13.25 -13.74
N ALA A 212 -15.42 -12.40 -14.53
CA ALA A 212 -13.96 -12.35 -14.61
C ALA A 212 -13.34 -11.97 -13.26
N ARG A 213 -13.94 -11.01 -12.53
CA ARG A 213 -13.48 -10.62 -11.19
C ARG A 213 -13.69 -11.70 -10.13
N LEU A 214 -14.74 -12.48 -10.22
CA LEU A 214 -14.90 -13.67 -9.38
C LEU A 214 -13.81 -14.72 -9.70
N GLY A 215 -13.46 -14.88 -10.98
CA GLY A 215 -12.35 -15.75 -11.42
C GLY A 215 -10.98 -15.37 -10.88
N ASP A 216 -10.77 -14.09 -10.52
CA ASP A 216 -9.53 -13.60 -9.93
C ASP A 216 -9.31 -14.07 -8.47
N VAL A 217 -10.37 -14.58 -7.80
CA VAL A 217 -10.31 -14.91 -6.35
C VAL A 217 -9.52 -16.19 -6.07
N PHE A 218 -9.64 -17.22 -6.91
CA PHE A 218 -9.02 -18.54 -6.68
C PHE A 218 -8.05 -18.93 -7.80
N THR A 219 -6.99 -18.15 -7.97
CA THR A 219 -5.96 -18.37 -9.01
C THR A 219 -4.83 -19.28 -8.55
N ALA A 220 -4.70 -19.54 -7.24
CA ALA A 220 -3.65 -20.36 -6.64
C ALA A 220 -4.15 -20.99 -5.33
N ASN A 221 -3.71 -22.21 -5.07
CA ASN A 221 -3.96 -22.90 -3.79
C ASN A 221 -2.68 -22.87 -2.95
N VAL A 222 -2.40 -21.70 -2.31
CA VAL A 222 -1.20 -21.50 -1.48
C VAL A 222 -1.50 -21.99 -0.06
N PRO A 223 -0.65 -22.85 0.54
CA PRO A 223 -0.82 -23.30 1.92
C PRO A 223 -0.85 -22.12 2.90
N ALA A 224 -1.77 -22.13 3.85
CA ALA A 224 -1.94 -21.08 4.86
C ALA A 224 -0.64 -20.77 5.62
N LYS A 225 0.20 -21.75 5.90
CA LYS A 225 1.51 -21.56 6.53
C LYS A 225 2.45 -20.68 5.71
N ILE A 226 2.42 -20.77 4.37
CA ILE A 226 3.25 -19.91 3.50
C ILE A 226 2.72 -18.47 3.55
N LEU A 227 1.40 -18.30 3.44
CA LEU A 227 0.77 -16.98 3.54
C LEU A 227 1.06 -16.33 4.89
N GLN A 228 1.00 -17.09 5.98
CA GLN A 228 1.34 -16.60 7.31
C GLN A 228 2.82 -16.22 7.44
N ASN A 229 3.74 -16.97 6.84
CA ASN A 229 5.16 -16.62 6.82
C ASN A 229 5.42 -15.30 6.06
N ILE A 230 4.68 -15.04 4.99
CA ILE A 230 4.72 -13.76 4.26
C ILE A 230 4.27 -12.62 5.19
N GLN A 231 3.17 -12.80 5.91
CA GLN A 231 2.67 -11.82 6.88
C GLN A 231 3.69 -11.55 8.00
N VAL A 232 4.33 -12.60 8.52
CA VAL A 232 5.37 -12.46 9.56
C VAL A 232 6.58 -11.68 9.04
N ALA A 233 7.04 -11.95 7.82
CA ALA A 233 8.14 -11.21 7.21
C ALA A 233 7.77 -9.73 6.98
N GLY A 234 6.57 -9.48 6.45
CA GLY A 234 6.02 -8.12 6.26
C GLY A 234 5.92 -7.36 7.57
N ALA A 235 5.31 -7.95 8.60
CA ALA A 235 5.19 -7.32 9.91
C ALA A 235 6.55 -7.04 10.56
N ALA A 236 7.55 -7.91 10.36
CA ALA A 236 8.90 -7.70 10.89
C ALA A 236 9.60 -6.51 10.21
N SER A 237 9.46 -6.38 8.90
CA SER A 237 10.01 -5.24 8.14
C SER A 237 9.29 -3.94 8.46
N ASP A 238 7.95 -3.95 8.57
CA ASP A 238 7.17 -2.79 9.00
C ASP A 238 7.56 -2.33 10.41
N ASN A 239 7.68 -3.26 11.35
CA ASN A 239 8.13 -2.95 12.71
C ASN A 239 9.56 -2.37 12.73
N TYR A 240 10.46 -2.84 11.87
CA TYR A 240 11.80 -2.26 11.73
C TYR A 240 11.72 -0.80 11.27
N ILE A 241 10.92 -0.49 10.26
CA ILE A 241 10.78 0.86 9.71
C ILE A 241 10.05 1.78 10.71
N SER A 242 8.94 1.33 11.30
CA SER A 242 8.11 2.14 12.20
C SER A 242 8.78 2.46 13.53
N ASN A 243 9.75 1.65 13.95
CA ASN A 243 10.53 1.83 15.17
C ASN A 243 11.97 2.31 14.91
N TYR A 244 12.28 2.85 13.75
CA TYR A 244 13.59 3.41 13.43
C TYR A 244 13.58 4.92 13.62
N ASN A 245 13.85 5.39 14.83
CA ASN A 245 13.76 6.79 15.19
C ASN A 245 15.14 7.43 15.35
N ILE A 246 15.31 8.62 14.78
CA ILE A 246 16.48 9.49 14.93
C ILE A 246 16.12 10.63 15.87
N PHE A 247 16.87 10.80 16.95
CA PHE A 247 16.73 11.88 17.90
C PHE A 247 17.44 13.12 17.36
N MET A 248 16.71 13.93 16.56
CA MET A 248 17.24 15.08 15.86
C MET A 248 17.82 16.14 16.81
N GLY A 249 17.21 16.30 18.00
CA GLY A 249 17.69 17.21 19.04
C GLY A 249 19.08 16.83 19.58
N SER A 250 19.52 15.58 19.41
CA SER A 250 20.85 15.10 19.80
C SER A 250 21.89 15.22 18.67
N LEU A 251 21.51 15.72 17.49
CA LEU A 251 22.47 15.94 16.39
C LEU A 251 23.25 17.24 16.57
N ILE A 252 24.54 17.22 16.21
CA ILE A 252 25.39 18.38 16.15
C ILE A 252 26.07 18.52 14.78
N ASN A 253 26.34 19.75 14.38
CA ASN A 253 27.17 20.06 13.22
C ASN A 253 28.67 20.09 13.62
N ASN A 254 29.56 20.33 12.63
CA ASN A 254 31.03 20.43 12.88
C ASN A 254 31.43 21.62 13.77
N ARG A 255 30.49 22.54 14.07
CA ARG A 255 30.69 23.65 15.04
C ARG A 255 30.13 23.30 16.43
N GLN A 256 29.79 22.04 16.69
CA GLN A 256 29.20 21.58 17.94
C GLN A 256 27.84 22.24 18.27
N GLN A 257 27.08 22.63 17.23
CA GLN A 257 25.79 23.30 17.41
C GLN A 257 24.64 22.33 17.15
N HIS A 258 23.63 22.35 18.03
CA HIS A 258 22.35 21.68 17.81
C HIS A 258 21.49 22.55 16.89
N LEU A 259 21.05 22.00 15.75
CA LEU A 259 20.24 22.73 14.78
C LEU A 259 18.73 22.48 14.96
N PHE A 260 18.36 21.41 15.61
CA PHE A 260 16.97 20.98 15.77
C PHE A 260 16.47 21.16 17.21
N PRO A 261 15.15 21.29 17.44
CA PRO A 261 14.56 21.31 18.76
C PRO A 261 15.00 20.08 19.60
N LYS A 262 15.22 20.28 20.88
CA LYS A 262 15.76 19.26 21.79
C LYS A 262 14.91 17.98 21.84
N ASP A 263 13.61 18.12 21.73
CA ASP A 263 12.60 17.06 21.82
C ASP A 263 12.20 16.48 20.46
N MET A 264 12.81 16.98 19.37
CA MET A 264 12.49 16.49 18.03
C MET A 264 13.04 15.09 17.80
N VAL A 265 12.12 14.15 17.53
CA VAL A 265 12.41 12.76 17.15
C VAL A 265 11.71 12.49 15.83
N LEU A 266 12.42 11.96 14.85
CA LEU A 266 11.89 11.67 13.52
C LEU A 266 12.07 10.19 13.19
N ILE A 267 11.00 9.60 12.69
CA ILE A 267 11.06 8.28 12.05
C ILE A 267 11.93 8.35 10.78
N SER A 268 12.57 7.25 10.38
CA SER A 268 13.57 7.19 9.31
C SER A 268 13.14 7.92 8.03
N HIS A 269 12.92 7.38 6.89
CA HIS A 269 12.73 8.16 5.66
C HIS A 269 11.60 9.23 5.73
N TRP A 270 10.37 8.87 6.13
CA TRP A 270 9.22 9.79 6.01
C TRP A 270 9.35 11.05 6.88
N GLY A 271 9.69 10.89 8.13
CA GLY A 271 9.88 12.02 9.05
C GLY A 271 11.07 12.89 8.65
N LEU A 272 12.18 12.30 8.23
CA LEU A 272 13.35 13.02 7.75
C LEU A 272 13.04 13.81 6.46
N ARG A 273 12.32 13.21 5.51
CA ARG A 273 11.90 13.88 4.27
C ARG A 273 10.99 15.07 4.54
N ASP A 274 10.00 14.89 5.41
CA ASP A 274 9.04 15.95 5.74
C ASP A 274 9.73 17.12 6.44
N GLU A 275 10.64 16.85 7.38
CA GLU A 275 11.45 17.90 8.00
C GLU A 275 12.38 18.58 6.98
N LEU A 276 12.99 17.86 6.05
CA LEU A 276 13.80 18.43 4.97
C LEU A 276 12.94 19.38 4.11
N LYS A 277 11.72 18.96 3.72
CA LYS A 277 10.77 19.77 2.95
C LYS A 277 10.37 21.03 3.71
N SER A 278 10.07 20.94 5.00
CA SER A 278 9.68 22.10 5.82
C SER A 278 10.74 23.19 5.88
N ASN A 279 12.02 22.80 5.78
CA ASN A 279 13.14 23.72 5.87
C ASN A 279 13.36 24.58 4.62
N TYR A 280 12.63 24.39 3.50
CA TYR A 280 12.62 25.36 2.40
C TYR A 280 12.02 26.72 2.80
N ALA A 281 11.11 26.76 3.78
CA ALA A 281 10.59 27.99 4.36
C ALA A 281 11.56 28.69 5.31
N ASN A 282 12.57 27.99 5.84
CA ASN A 282 13.53 28.52 6.81
C ASN A 282 14.75 29.16 6.12
N LYS A 283 14.64 30.44 5.76
CA LYS A 283 15.71 31.18 5.04
C LYS A 283 17.02 31.31 5.82
N LYS A 284 17.02 31.16 7.17
CA LYS A 284 18.24 31.40 7.98
C LYS A 284 19.10 30.14 8.17
N GLN A 285 18.49 29.04 8.50
CA GLN A 285 19.19 27.80 8.86
C GLN A 285 18.75 26.59 8.01
N GLY A 286 17.74 26.76 7.14
CA GLY A 286 17.14 25.67 6.41
C GLY A 286 18.15 24.84 5.61
N LEU A 287 19.02 25.48 4.86
CA LEU A 287 20.04 24.78 4.05
C LEU A 287 21.00 23.93 4.91
N GLU A 288 21.39 24.40 6.09
CA GLU A 288 22.29 23.67 6.99
C GLU A 288 21.58 22.45 7.59
N LYS A 289 20.32 22.62 8.00
CA LYS A 289 19.47 21.51 8.45
C LYS A 289 19.22 20.47 7.35
N GLN A 290 18.91 20.92 6.13
CA GLN A 290 18.70 20.03 4.98
C GLN A 290 19.94 19.18 4.68
N LYS A 291 21.13 19.79 4.70
CA LYS A 291 22.40 19.06 4.54
C LYS A 291 22.61 18.02 5.62
N MET A 292 22.33 18.36 6.88
CA MET A 292 22.46 17.41 7.98
C MET A 292 21.48 16.24 7.86
N ILE A 293 20.22 16.47 7.53
CA ILE A 293 19.22 15.43 7.27
C ILE A 293 19.68 14.53 6.13
N TYR A 294 20.22 15.12 5.06
CA TYR A 294 20.71 14.39 3.90
C TYR A 294 21.87 13.43 4.26
N GLU A 295 22.81 13.86 5.12
CA GLU A 295 23.86 12.99 5.61
C GLU A 295 23.30 11.83 6.46
N VAL A 296 22.34 12.10 7.35
CA VAL A 296 21.64 11.05 8.10
C VAL A 296 21.01 10.02 7.15
N MET A 297 20.34 10.47 6.08
CA MET A 297 19.74 9.58 5.08
C MET A 297 20.79 8.74 4.36
N LYS A 298 21.94 9.30 4.02
CA LYS A 298 23.05 8.52 3.44
C LYS A 298 23.56 7.45 4.41
N HIS A 299 23.71 7.76 5.70
CA HIS A 299 24.09 6.77 6.70
C HIS A 299 23.07 5.63 6.82
N ILE A 300 21.78 5.93 6.70
CA ILE A 300 20.73 4.89 6.68
C ILE A 300 20.92 3.97 5.46
N ILE A 301 21.14 4.52 4.27
CA ILE A 301 21.36 3.74 3.04
C ILE A 301 22.61 2.87 3.16
N TYR A 302 23.71 3.45 3.62
CA TYR A 302 24.99 2.74 3.78
C TYR A 302 25.02 1.83 5.01
N GLN A 303 24.00 1.86 5.87
CA GLN A 303 23.93 1.11 7.14
C GLN A 303 25.12 1.43 8.05
N THR A 304 25.48 2.70 8.11
CA THR A 304 26.57 3.26 8.91
C THR A 304 26.09 4.12 10.07
N VAL A 305 24.77 4.18 10.29
CA VAL A 305 24.21 4.82 11.50
C VAL A 305 24.73 4.08 12.72
N PRO A 306 25.27 4.78 13.73
CA PRO A 306 25.64 4.11 14.99
C PRO A 306 24.42 3.49 15.67
N ASN A 307 24.53 2.20 16.05
CA ASN A 307 23.42 1.55 16.80
C ASN A 307 23.08 2.29 18.09
N GLU A 308 24.07 2.97 18.67
CA GLU A 308 23.98 3.71 19.91
C GLU A 308 23.05 4.93 19.84
N VAL A 309 22.72 5.42 18.62
CA VAL A 309 21.84 6.61 18.43
C VAL A 309 20.46 6.25 17.88
N ILE A 310 20.23 4.98 17.53
CA ILE A 310 18.91 4.55 17.05
C ILE A 310 17.97 4.38 18.25
N ASN A 311 16.81 4.99 18.18
CA ASN A 311 15.77 4.93 19.22
C ASN A 311 16.21 5.49 20.62
N THR A 312 17.26 6.30 20.68
CA THR A 312 17.70 6.91 21.91
C THR A 312 18.36 8.27 21.70
N GLY A 313 18.13 9.21 22.60
CA GLY A 313 18.79 10.51 22.65
C GLY A 313 19.95 10.58 23.66
N LYS A 314 20.45 9.43 24.12
CA LYS A 314 21.50 9.38 25.13
C LYS A 314 22.84 9.95 24.63
N PHE A 315 23.14 9.67 23.36
CA PHE A 315 24.39 10.10 22.73
C PHE A 315 24.17 11.32 21.83
N VAL A 316 25.15 12.19 21.78
CA VAL A 316 25.22 13.27 20.81
C VAL A 316 25.90 12.74 19.55
N TRP A 317 25.30 12.93 18.36
CA TRP A 317 25.81 12.43 17.09
C TRP A 317 26.13 13.56 16.11
N ASN A 318 27.35 13.54 15.56
CA ASN A 318 27.74 14.34 14.42
C ASN A 318 27.64 13.48 13.15
N PRO A 319 26.56 13.57 12.34
CA PRO A 319 26.42 12.77 11.13
C PRO A 319 27.38 13.15 10.01
N LEU A 320 27.98 14.35 10.03
CA LEU A 320 28.93 14.80 9.01
C LEU A 320 30.29 14.08 9.15
N GLU A 321 30.69 13.73 10.38
CA GLU A 321 31.92 12.99 10.69
C GLU A 321 31.65 11.54 11.12
N ASN A 322 30.39 11.20 11.30
CA ASN A 322 29.92 9.94 11.86
C ASN A 322 30.55 9.61 13.23
N LYS A 323 30.56 10.58 14.13
CA LYS A 323 31.10 10.43 15.50
C LYS A 323 30.01 10.63 16.53
N ILE A 324 30.07 9.86 17.60
CA ILE A 324 29.19 9.99 18.75
C ILE A 324 29.93 10.40 20.02
N TYR A 325 29.24 11.11 20.90
CA TYR A 325 29.80 11.61 22.14
C TYR A 325 28.85 11.29 23.31
N GLU A 326 29.43 10.89 24.44
CA GLU A 326 28.76 10.76 25.71
C GLU A 326 29.47 11.68 26.71
N ASP A 327 28.75 12.60 27.34
CA ASP A 327 29.31 13.59 28.27
C ASP A 327 30.56 14.36 27.74
N GLY A 328 30.52 14.66 26.42
CA GLY A 328 31.59 15.39 25.74
C GLY A 328 32.79 14.55 25.30
N SER A 329 32.81 13.25 25.63
CA SER A 329 33.89 12.32 25.22
C SER A 329 33.46 11.51 24.00
N GLU A 330 34.35 11.38 23.01
CA GLU A 330 34.12 10.53 21.82
C GLU A 330 34.02 9.05 22.23
N VAL A 331 32.97 8.37 21.75
CA VAL A 331 32.70 6.97 22.04
C VAL A 331 32.82 6.17 20.74
N LYS A 332 33.29 4.93 20.85
CA LYS A 332 33.40 4.00 19.70
C LYS A 332 32.00 3.64 19.21
N ILE A 333 31.79 3.75 17.89
CA ILE A 333 30.54 3.40 17.23
C ILE A 333 30.51 1.92 16.83
N THR A 334 29.30 1.36 16.81
CA THR A 334 28.96 0.07 16.21
C THR A 334 27.93 0.30 15.13
N ALA A 335 28.34 0.17 13.86
CA ALA A 335 27.43 0.37 12.73
C ALA A 335 26.33 -0.70 12.67
N GLU A 336 25.20 -0.36 12.06
CA GLU A 336 24.16 -1.35 11.73
C GLU A 336 24.72 -2.47 10.85
N ASN A 337 24.30 -3.71 11.12
CA ASN A 337 24.77 -4.88 10.40
C ASN A 337 23.86 -5.22 9.21
N ASN A 338 23.76 -4.30 8.24
CA ASN A 338 22.96 -4.44 7.01
C ASN A 338 21.52 -4.93 7.25
N ARG A 339 20.95 -4.54 8.40
CA ARG A 339 19.63 -4.97 8.87
C ARG A 339 18.53 -4.61 7.88
N ARG A 340 18.60 -3.41 7.31
CA ARG A 340 17.69 -2.91 6.27
C ARG A 340 17.57 -3.88 5.09
N TYR A 341 18.70 -4.30 4.54
CA TYR A 341 18.75 -5.18 3.37
C TYR A 341 18.43 -6.64 3.72
N ARG A 342 18.60 -7.02 4.98
CA ARG A 342 18.16 -8.33 5.48
C ARG A 342 16.64 -8.43 5.46
N TYR A 343 15.92 -7.43 5.96
CA TYR A 343 14.45 -7.41 5.92
C TYR A 343 13.91 -7.43 4.48
N LEU A 344 14.55 -6.70 3.55
CA LEU A 344 14.18 -6.76 2.13
C LEU A 344 14.37 -8.18 1.58
N MET A 345 15.48 -8.82 1.88
CA MET A 345 15.76 -10.21 1.45
C MET A 345 14.80 -11.21 2.10
N ASP A 346 14.44 -11.02 3.36
CA ASP A 346 13.50 -11.89 4.07
C ASP A 346 12.09 -11.80 3.47
N ASN A 347 11.65 -10.60 3.10
CA ASN A 347 10.40 -10.40 2.35
C ASN A 347 10.44 -11.09 0.99
N PHE A 348 11.53 -10.91 0.22
CA PHE A 348 11.70 -11.60 -1.06
C PHE A 348 11.62 -13.13 -0.91
N LYS A 349 12.38 -13.71 0.02
CA LYS A 349 12.40 -15.15 0.26
C LYS A 349 11.04 -15.69 0.73
N ALA A 350 10.31 -14.91 1.53
CA ALA A 350 8.97 -15.27 1.96
C ALA A 350 7.99 -15.30 0.77
N MET A 351 8.00 -14.25 -0.07
CA MET A 351 7.16 -14.13 -1.27
C MET A 351 7.48 -15.22 -2.31
N GLN A 352 8.76 -15.52 -2.53
CA GLN A 352 9.23 -16.52 -3.47
C GLN A 352 8.72 -17.94 -3.13
N LYS A 353 8.51 -18.25 -1.85
CA LYS A 353 7.96 -19.55 -1.43
C LYS A 353 6.53 -19.78 -1.94
N ALA A 354 5.81 -18.75 -2.29
CA ALA A 354 4.48 -18.86 -2.87
C ALA A 354 4.51 -19.08 -4.40
N ASP A 355 5.60 -18.76 -5.08
CA ASP A 355 5.73 -18.77 -6.53
C ASP A 355 5.29 -20.11 -7.18
N PRO A 356 5.68 -21.29 -6.65
CA PRO A 356 5.32 -22.56 -7.27
C PRO A 356 3.81 -22.87 -7.30
N TYR A 357 3.01 -22.12 -6.55
CA TYR A 357 1.56 -22.29 -6.46
C TYR A 357 0.80 -21.46 -7.49
N TYR A 358 1.47 -20.47 -8.12
CA TYR A 358 0.87 -19.59 -9.10
C TYR A 358 1.23 -20.02 -10.52
N THR A 359 0.27 -20.49 -11.26
CA THR A 359 0.48 -20.99 -12.65
C THR A 359 0.52 -19.86 -13.67
N HIS A 360 -0.28 -18.81 -13.51
CA HIS A 360 -0.40 -17.69 -14.45
C HIS A 360 0.63 -16.59 -14.20
N TYR A 361 0.89 -16.27 -12.93
CA TYR A 361 1.84 -15.22 -12.54
C TYR A 361 2.88 -15.81 -11.56
N PRO A 362 3.89 -16.55 -12.11
CA PRO A 362 4.78 -17.40 -11.31
C PRO A 362 5.76 -16.61 -10.42
N THR A 363 5.97 -15.32 -10.65
CA THR A 363 6.81 -14.48 -9.80
C THR A 363 5.99 -13.45 -9.07
N TYR A 364 6.48 -12.97 -7.93
CA TYR A 364 5.82 -11.87 -7.22
C TYR A 364 5.77 -10.59 -8.06
N ILE A 365 6.78 -10.36 -8.92
CA ILE A 365 6.78 -9.24 -9.88
C ILE A 365 5.56 -9.33 -10.80
N ALA A 366 5.33 -10.48 -11.44
CA ALA A 366 4.18 -10.67 -12.31
C ALA A 366 2.85 -10.54 -11.57
N ARG A 367 2.75 -11.12 -10.36
CA ARG A 367 1.56 -10.97 -9.51
C ARG A 367 1.28 -9.51 -9.16
N LYS A 368 2.32 -8.73 -8.88
CA LYS A 368 2.17 -7.32 -8.52
C LYS A 368 1.76 -6.46 -9.71
N PHE A 369 2.44 -6.61 -10.86
CA PHE A 369 2.19 -5.73 -12.01
C PHE A 369 1.02 -6.22 -12.88
N GLU A 370 1.02 -7.47 -13.30
CA GLU A 370 -0.02 -7.99 -14.18
C GLU A 370 -1.27 -8.46 -13.43
N GLY A 371 -1.13 -8.88 -12.17
CA GLY A 371 -2.23 -9.33 -11.33
C GLY A 371 -2.89 -8.23 -10.52
N GLU A 372 -2.12 -7.43 -9.77
CA GLU A 372 -2.65 -6.42 -8.83
C GLU A 372 -2.80 -5.05 -9.48
N PHE A 373 -1.74 -4.52 -10.10
CA PHE A 373 -1.82 -3.24 -10.84
C PHE A 373 -2.62 -3.37 -12.13
N GLU A 374 -2.62 -4.54 -12.74
CA GLU A 374 -3.16 -4.78 -14.07
C GLU A 374 -2.62 -3.80 -15.14
N ILE A 375 -1.34 -3.45 -15.00
CA ILE A 375 -0.51 -2.74 -15.96
C ILE A 375 0.81 -3.49 -16.02
N ALA A 376 1.23 -3.94 -17.21
CA ALA A 376 2.46 -4.68 -17.37
C ALA A 376 3.66 -3.86 -16.86
N GLN A 377 4.61 -4.49 -16.14
CA GLN A 377 5.78 -3.80 -15.60
C GLN A 377 6.50 -2.95 -16.66
N LYS A 378 6.69 -3.51 -17.86
CA LYS A 378 7.36 -2.82 -18.97
C LYS A 378 6.63 -1.54 -19.41
N GLU A 379 5.31 -1.54 -19.36
CA GLU A 379 4.49 -0.35 -19.69
C GLU A 379 4.70 0.74 -18.64
N ILE A 380 4.70 0.38 -17.36
CA ILE A 380 4.99 1.31 -16.25
C ILE A 380 6.41 1.87 -16.37
N GLU A 381 7.41 1.02 -16.64
CA GLU A 381 8.79 1.46 -16.85
C GLU A 381 8.88 2.47 -18.00
N GLN A 382 8.17 2.23 -19.10
CA GLN A 382 8.15 3.14 -20.26
C GLN A 382 7.53 4.48 -19.93
N LEU A 383 6.40 4.52 -19.21
CA LEU A 383 5.77 5.76 -18.74
C LEU A 383 6.75 6.57 -17.87
N PHE A 384 7.44 5.92 -16.94
CA PHE A 384 8.37 6.59 -16.05
C PHE A 384 9.61 7.11 -16.78
N ILE A 385 10.19 6.31 -17.66
CA ILE A 385 11.36 6.72 -18.47
C ILE A 385 11.00 7.89 -19.39
N GLN A 386 9.79 7.92 -19.95
CA GLN A 386 9.32 9.01 -20.81
C GLN A 386 9.32 10.35 -20.05
N LEU A 387 8.78 10.39 -18.81
CA LEU A 387 8.79 11.61 -18.01
C LEU A 387 10.21 11.96 -17.56
N LEU A 388 10.95 11.00 -17.01
CA LEU A 388 12.32 11.21 -16.48
C LEU A 388 13.29 11.72 -17.57
N SER A 389 13.06 11.37 -18.83
CA SER A 389 13.88 11.78 -19.99
C SER A 389 13.36 13.00 -20.72
N SER A 390 12.24 13.56 -20.25
CA SER A 390 11.61 14.70 -20.93
C SER A 390 12.42 16.00 -20.77
N PRO A 391 12.38 16.94 -21.70
CA PRO A 391 13.07 18.23 -21.58
C PRO A 391 12.56 19.07 -20.39
N GLN A 392 11.31 18.89 -20.00
CA GLN A 392 10.66 19.60 -18.90
C GLN A 392 11.40 19.38 -17.54
N VAL A 393 12.04 18.23 -17.31
CA VAL A 393 12.79 18.00 -16.06
C VAL A 393 13.91 19.02 -15.87
N LYS A 394 14.60 19.39 -16.96
CA LYS A 394 15.66 20.40 -16.93
C LYS A 394 15.10 21.81 -16.80
N GLU A 395 13.98 22.09 -17.45
CA GLU A 395 13.32 23.40 -17.39
C GLU A 395 12.80 23.69 -15.97
N VAL A 396 12.12 22.72 -15.34
CA VAL A 396 11.64 22.84 -13.96
C VAL A 396 12.82 22.89 -12.98
N GLY A 397 13.87 22.08 -13.17
CA GLY A 397 15.09 22.16 -12.37
C GLY A 397 15.75 23.53 -12.40
N ASN A 398 15.82 24.17 -13.58
CA ASN A 398 16.34 25.53 -13.74
C ASN A 398 15.44 26.56 -13.01
N LEU A 399 14.11 26.41 -13.12
CA LEU A 399 13.15 27.25 -12.40
C LEU A 399 13.34 27.16 -10.89
N ILE A 400 13.49 25.92 -10.36
CA ILE A 400 13.76 25.69 -8.93
C ILE A 400 15.08 26.33 -8.51
N SER A 401 16.15 26.19 -9.31
CA SER A 401 17.46 26.80 -9.04
C SER A 401 17.36 28.34 -8.97
N GLN A 402 16.59 28.95 -9.87
CA GLN A 402 16.31 30.39 -9.86
C GLN A 402 15.53 30.81 -8.61
N ARG A 403 14.47 30.12 -8.25
CA ARG A 403 13.67 30.39 -7.03
C ARG A 403 14.48 30.24 -5.74
N LEU A 404 15.42 29.30 -5.70
CA LEU A 404 16.33 29.08 -4.57
C LEU A 404 17.50 30.06 -4.55
N GLY A 405 17.81 30.77 -5.65
CA GLY A 405 18.97 31.63 -5.79
C GLY A 405 20.31 30.90 -5.66
N ARG A 406 20.34 29.58 -5.91
CA ARG A 406 21.53 28.74 -5.82
C ARG A 406 21.43 27.51 -6.75
N LYS A 407 22.59 26.90 -7.02
CA LYS A 407 22.63 25.59 -7.69
C LYS A 407 21.90 24.55 -6.87
N LEU A 408 21.26 23.61 -7.57
CA LEU A 408 20.56 22.50 -6.94
C LEU A 408 21.54 21.60 -6.17
N GLN A 409 21.08 21.08 -5.05
CA GLN A 409 21.70 20.00 -4.30
C GLN A 409 20.93 18.72 -4.56
N ALA A 410 21.49 17.53 -4.34
CA ALA A 410 20.80 16.28 -4.59
C ALA A 410 19.46 16.15 -3.81
N PHE A 411 19.39 16.71 -2.60
CA PHE A 411 18.15 16.72 -1.81
C PHE A 411 17.08 17.70 -2.31
N ASP A 412 17.37 18.56 -3.30
CA ASP A 412 16.35 19.41 -3.94
C ASP A 412 15.39 18.58 -4.84
N ILE A 413 15.62 17.28 -4.99
CA ILE A 413 14.63 16.33 -5.51
C ILE A 413 13.31 16.42 -4.70
N TRP A 414 13.38 16.79 -3.44
CA TRP A 414 12.25 17.05 -2.54
C TRP A 414 11.86 18.51 -2.42
N TYR A 415 12.14 19.34 -3.43
CA TYR A 415 11.73 20.72 -3.41
C TYR A 415 10.21 20.89 -3.22
N ASP A 416 9.80 21.72 -2.25
CA ASP A 416 8.40 21.90 -1.84
C ASP A 416 7.88 23.33 -2.08
N GLY A 417 8.64 24.17 -2.77
CA GLY A 417 8.34 25.58 -2.93
C GLY A 417 7.31 25.92 -4.03
N PHE A 418 6.70 24.91 -4.67
CA PHE A 418 5.59 25.11 -5.59
C PHE A 418 4.23 25.10 -4.90
N LYS A 419 4.13 24.62 -3.66
CA LYS A 419 2.86 24.56 -2.94
C LYS A 419 2.32 25.95 -2.63
N SER A 420 1.14 26.25 -3.11
CA SER A 420 0.43 27.52 -2.89
C SER A 420 0.09 27.81 -1.41
N ARG A 421 0.11 26.81 -0.54
CA ARG A 421 -0.14 26.92 0.91
C ARG A 421 0.95 27.71 1.66
N SER A 422 2.12 27.89 1.07
CA SER A 422 3.25 28.57 1.72
C SER A 422 2.97 30.05 2.06
N GLU A 423 1.93 30.64 1.49
CA GLU A 423 1.55 32.03 1.72
C GLU A 423 0.56 32.24 2.87
N ILE A 424 -0.10 31.17 3.36
CA ILE A 424 -1.10 31.27 4.44
C ILE A 424 -0.42 30.93 5.77
N ASN A 425 -0.64 31.79 6.78
CA ASN A 425 -0.11 31.54 8.11
C ASN A 425 -0.69 30.23 8.70
N PRO A 426 0.12 29.19 8.97
CA PRO A 426 -0.35 27.92 9.48
C PRO A 426 -1.18 28.01 10.77
N LEU A 427 -0.80 28.93 11.68
CA LEU A 427 -1.50 29.13 12.97
C LEU A 427 -2.90 29.74 12.76
N GLU A 428 -3.11 30.52 11.72
CA GLU A 428 -4.44 31.05 11.41
C GLU A 428 -5.34 29.99 10.79
N LEU A 429 -4.77 29.12 9.94
CA LEU A 429 -5.48 27.95 9.42
C LEU A 429 -5.91 27.01 10.54
N ASP A 430 -5.01 26.69 11.45
CA ASP A 430 -5.32 25.82 12.61
C ASP A 430 -6.46 26.42 13.44
N LYS A 431 -6.40 27.73 13.76
CA LYS A 431 -7.47 28.39 14.50
C LYS A 431 -8.83 28.35 13.77
N ALA A 432 -8.82 28.57 12.47
CA ALA A 432 -10.04 28.53 11.66
C ALA A 432 -10.68 27.14 11.65
N VAL A 433 -9.86 26.10 11.48
CA VAL A 433 -10.31 24.72 11.47
C VAL A 433 -10.78 24.28 12.85
N MET A 434 -10.02 24.56 13.91
CA MET A 434 -10.42 24.25 15.30
C MET A 434 -11.75 24.93 15.69
N LYS A 435 -11.96 26.17 15.23
CA LYS A 435 -13.24 26.87 15.45
C LYS A 435 -14.40 26.21 14.72
N LYS A 436 -14.16 25.70 13.50
CA LYS A 436 -15.20 25.05 12.68
C LYS A 436 -15.48 23.63 13.16
N TYR A 437 -14.44 22.89 13.55
CA TYR A 437 -14.50 21.49 13.95
C TYR A 437 -13.91 21.26 15.36
N PRO A 438 -14.57 21.77 16.42
CA PRO A 438 -14.12 21.58 17.78
C PRO A 438 -14.21 20.13 18.25
N THR A 439 -15.04 19.30 17.61
CA THR A 439 -15.22 17.89 17.93
C THR A 439 -15.38 17.06 16.65
N LYS A 440 -15.28 15.72 16.78
CA LYS A 440 -15.54 14.81 15.64
C LYS A 440 -16.97 14.87 15.15
N GLU A 441 -17.94 15.12 16.05
CA GLU A 441 -19.36 15.26 15.71
C GLU A 441 -19.59 16.47 14.82
N ALA A 442 -18.89 17.58 15.07
CA ALA A 442 -18.96 18.79 14.24
C ALA A 442 -18.43 18.54 12.82
N PHE A 443 -17.34 17.77 12.70
CA PHE A 443 -16.80 17.37 11.39
C PHE A 443 -17.76 16.40 10.68
N THR A 444 -18.26 15.38 11.38
CA THR A 444 -19.23 14.41 10.85
C THR A 444 -20.47 15.12 10.30
N ALA A 445 -21.01 16.11 11.02
CA ALA A 445 -22.19 16.85 10.63
C ALA A 445 -21.98 17.73 9.37
N ASP A 446 -20.73 18.12 9.08
CA ASP A 446 -20.40 18.92 7.90
C ASP A 446 -20.09 18.07 6.64
N LEU A 447 -19.87 16.76 6.74
CA LEU A 447 -19.59 15.90 5.59
C LEU A 447 -20.61 16.03 4.44
N PRO A 448 -21.96 16.04 4.70
CA PRO A 448 -22.91 16.27 3.63
C PRO A 448 -22.74 17.65 2.96
N GLN A 449 -22.37 18.69 3.71
CA GLN A 449 -22.13 20.02 3.15
C GLN A 449 -20.89 20.06 2.26
N ILE A 450 -19.85 19.29 2.59
CA ILE A 450 -18.67 19.11 1.74
C ILE A 450 -19.08 18.51 0.38
N LEU A 451 -19.91 17.48 0.37
CA LEU A 451 -20.40 16.87 -0.88
C LEU A 451 -21.30 17.82 -1.67
N LEU A 452 -22.18 18.57 -1.00
CA LEU A 452 -23.01 19.58 -1.68
C LEU A 452 -22.18 20.66 -2.36
N LYS A 453 -21.09 21.12 -1.72
CA LYS A 453 -20.14 22.09 -2.33
C LYS A 453 -19.44 21.50 -3.54
N LEU A 454 -19.17 20.20 -3.57
CA LEU A 454 -18.62 19.49 -4.71
C LEU A 454 -19.65 19.22 -5.81
N GLY A 455 -20.93 19.58 -5.61
CA GLY A 455 -22.01 19.45 -6.60
C GLY A 455 -22.73 18.11 -6.59
N PHE A 456 -22.65 17.35 -5.48
CA PHE A 456 -23.51 16.17 -5.28
C PHE A 456 -24.96 16.61 -5.01
N GLU A 457 -25.92 15.81 -5.49
CA GLU A 457 -27.31 15.95 -5.10
C GLU A 457 -27.51 15.64 -3.61
N LYS A 458 -28.46 16.35 -2.97
CA LYS A 458 -28.69 16.30 -1.52
C LYS A 458 -28.95 14.88 -1.01
N GLU A 459 -29.80 14.15 -1.69
CA GLU A 459 -30.21 12.79 -1.34
C GLU A 459 -29.00 11.85 -1.41
N LYS A 460 -28.16 12.00 -2.45
CA LYS A 460 -26.96 11.19 -2.62
C LYS A 460 -25.89 11.53 -1.59
N ALA A 461 -25.68 12.81 -1.31
CA ALA A 461 -24.77 13.26 -0.26
C ALA A 461 -25.16 12.68 1.11
N GLN A 462 -26.44 12.74 1.45
CA GLN A 462 -26.95 12.18 2.70
C GLN A 462 -26.81 10.64 2.74
N PHE A 463 -27.10 9.96 1.63
CA PHE A 463 -26.94 8.51 1.51
C PHE A 463 -25.49 8.11 1.78
N ILE A 464 -24.52 8.74 1.11
CA ILE A 464 -23.11 8.44 1.29
C ILE A 464 -22.69 8.67 2.74
N CYS A 465 -23.02 9.83 3.32
CA CYS A 465 -22.60 10.16 4.69
C CYS A 465 -23.26 9.27 5.75
N ASN A 466 -24.47 8.73 5.50
CA ASN A 466 -25.11 7.75 6.40
C ASN A 466 -24.35 6.41 6.46
N HIS A 467 -23.51 6.11 5.45
CA HIS A 467 -22.69 4.90 5.38
C HIS A 467 -21.23 5.14 5.81
N ILE A 468 -20.94 6.28 6.45
CA ILE A 468 -19.61 6.63 6.93
C ILE A 468 -19.68 7.00 8.41
N ASP A 469 -18.82 6.38 9.23
CA ASP A 469 -18.60 6.79 10.62
C ASP A 469 -17.22 7.45 10.73
N VAL A 470 -17.12 8.47 11.60
CA VAL A 470 -15.87 9.21 11.84
C VAL A 470 -15.29 8.87 13.21
N ASP A 471 -14.00 8.56 13.25
CA ASP A 471 -13.24 8.35 14.49
C ASP A 471 -12.02 9.27 14.57
N ALA A 472 -11.69 9.72 15.79
CA ALA A 472 -10.41 10.38 16.06
C ALA A 472 -9.28 9.34 16.04
N SER A 473 -8.28 9.52 15.15
CA SER A 473 -7.20 8.56 14.96
C SER A 473 -6.03 8.76 15.92
N VAL A 474 -5.41 7.65 16.30
CA VAL A 474 -4.06 7.62 16.86
C VAL A 474 -3.08 7.71 15.68
N GLY A 475 -2.21 8.73 15.68
CA GLY A 475 -1.23 8.94 14.60
C GLY A 475 -1.82 9.58 13.34
N ALA A 476 -1.45 9.07 12.16
CA ALA A 476 -2.00 9.52 10.88
C ALA A 476 -3.43 9.02 10.67
N GLY A 477 -4.22 9.75 9.86
CA GLY A 477 -5.55 9.31 9.45
C GLY A 477 -5.48 8.14 8.46
N HIS A 478 -6.61 7.46 8.28
CA HIS A 478 -6.82 6.45 7.25
C HIS A 478 -8.31 6.18 7.04
N ALA A 479 -8.68 5.86 5.81
CA ALA A 479 -10.00 5.36 5.47
C ALA A 479 -10.02 3.82 5.54
N TRP A 480 -11.14 3.27 5.96
CA TRP A 480 -11.36 1.83 5.94
C TRP A 480 -12.74 1.56 5.34
N GLY A 481 -12.76 0.96 4.15
CA GLY A 481 -14.00 0.68 3.44
C GLY A 481 -14.86 -0.38 4.11
N SER A 482 -16.15 -0.31 3.88
CA SER A 482 -17.05 -1.42 4.16
C SER A 482 -16.89 -2.50 3.08
N MET A 483 -17.01 -3.77 3.48
CA MET A 483 -17.03 -4.93 2.58
C MET A 483 -18.44 -5.56 2.48
N MET A 484 -19.42 -4.98 3.16
CA MET A 484 -20.82 -5.42 3.15
C MET A 484 -21.73 -4.19 3.14
N ARG A 485 -22.74 -4.20 2.29
CA ARG A 485 -23.66 -3.06 2.10
C ARG A 485 -24.40 -2.62 3.37
N SER A 486 -24.58 -3.52 4.34
CA SER A 486 -25.20 -3.20 5.64
C SER A 486 -24.26 -2.51 6.63
N ASP A 487 -22.97 -2.43 6.34
CA ASP A 487 -21.95 -1.86 7.21
C ASP A 487 -21.58 -0.45 6.78
N LYS A 488 -20.84 0.25 7.66
CA LYS A 488 -20.34 1.58 7.38
C LYS A 488 -18.84 1.56 7.13
N ALA A 489 -18.39 2.45 6.27
CA ALA A 489 -16.98 2.79 6.11
C ALA A 489 -16.52 3.64 7.31
N MET A 490 -15.23 3.57 7.65
CA MET A 490 -14.63 4.30 8.77
C MET A 490 -13.70 5.38 8.26
N LEU A 491 -14.03 6.63 8.55
CA LEU A 491 -13.17 7.79 8.33
C LEU A 491 -12.39 8.07 9.61
N ARG A 492 -11.08 7.89 9.59
CA ARG A 492 -10.21 8.14 10.73
C ARG A 492 -9.26 9.28 10.43
N THR A 493 -9.30 10.32 11.26
CA THR A 493 -8.43 11.49 11.12
C THR A 493 -8.03 12.08 12.47
N ARG A 494 -7.03 12.95 12.45
CA ARG A 494 -6.50 13.56 13.67
C ARG A 494 -7.48 14.61 14.23
N ILE A 495 -8.02 14.33 15.41
CA ILE A 495 -8.87 15.27 16.15
C ILE A 495 -8.38 15.26 17.61
N GLY A 496 -7.75 16.36 18.02
CA GLY A 496 -7.23 16.50 19.39
C GLY A 496 -8.28 17.01 20.37
N GLU A 497 -7.92 17.10 21.65
CA GLU A 497 -8.79 17.62 22.73
C GLU A 497 -9.25 19.06 22.49
N LYS A 498 -8.46 19.86 21.76
CA LYS A 498 -8.78 21.25 21.40
C LYS A 498 -9.52 21.39 20.07
N GLY A 499 -9.87 20.27 19.44
CA GLY A 499 -10.47 20.22 18.11
C GLY A 499 -9.49 19.74 17.04
N MET A 500 -9.95 19.83 15.79
CA MET A 500 -9.19 19.43 14.61
C MET A 500 -8.26 20.57 14.16
N ASP A 501 -6.97 20.29 13.99
CA ASP A 501 -6.03 21.21 13.33
C ASP A 501 -6.16 21.14 11.79
N TYR A 502 -5.50 22.03 11.07
CA TYR A 502 -5.58 22.04 9.59
C TYR A 502 -4.99 20.75 8.99
N LYS A 503 -3.95 20.21 9.57
CA LYS A 503 -3.38 18.92 9.09
C LYS A 503 -4.38 17.78 9.25
N GLY A 504 -5.07 17.70 10.37
CA GLY A 504 -6.16 16.74 10.60
C GLY A 504 -7.31 16.90 9.61
N TYR A 505 -7.69 18.15 9.30
CA TYR A 505 -8.70 18.45 8.30
C TYR A 505 -8.27 18.04 6.89
N ASN A 506 -7.07 18.40 6.47
CA ASN A 506 -6.54 18.05 5.14
C ASN A 506 -6.48 16.52 4.95
N ILE A 507 -6.03 15.79 5.97
CA ILE A 507 -6.08 14.32 6.00
C ILE A 507 -7.56 13.85 5.97
N GLY A 508 -8.43 14.45 6.80
CA GLY A 508 -9.84 14.08 6.87
C GLY A 508 -10.58 14.22 5.53
N VAL A 509 -10.26 15.25 4.73
CA VAL A 509 -10.82 15.43 3.39
C VAL A 509 -10.28 14.38 2.40
N HIS A 510 -9.00 14.02 2.50
CA HIS A 510 -8.39 12.92 1.73
C HIS A 510 -9.08 11.59 2.02
N GLU A 511 -9.15 11.20 3.30
CA GLU A 511 -9.77 9.95 3.75
C GLU A 511 -11.28 9.92 3.44
N PHE A 512 -11.93 11.09 3.46
CA PHE A 512 -13.31 11.21 3.02
C PHE A 512 -13.47 10.90 1.54
N GLY A 513 -12.54 11.33 0.69
CA GLY A 513 -12.50 10.97 -0.73
C GLY A 513 -12.49 9.46 -0.94
N HIS A 514 -11.64 8.73 -0.20
CA HIS A 514 -11.63 7.26 -0.20
C HIS A 514 -12.98 6.67 0.23
N ASN A 515 -13.55 7.15 1.35
CA ASN A 515 -14.81 6.59 1.83
C ASN A 515 -15.98 6.88 0.88
N VAL A 516 -15.99 8.03 0.19
CA VAL A 516 -16.98 8.35 -0.85
C VAL A 516 -16.85 7.39 -2.03
N GLU A 517 -15.62 7.16 -2.51
CA GLU A 517 -15.34 6.18 -3.57
C GLU A 517 -15.82 4.79 -3.17
N GLN A 518 -15.38 4.29 -2.02
CA GLN A 518 -15.74 2.97 -1.50
C GLN A 518 -17.24 2.77 -1.33
N THR A 519 -17.95 3.81 -0.84
CA THR A 519 -19.39 3.75 -0.64
C THR A 519 -20.14 3.73 -1.98
N ILE A 520 -19.77 4.59 -2.93
CA ILE A 520 -20.37 4.58 -4.28
C ILE A 520 -20.08 3.25 -4.98
N SER A 521 -18.84 2.79 -4.98
CA SER A 521 -18.46 1.52 -5.59
C SER A 521 -19.26 0.34 -5.03
N LEU A 522 -19.40 0.24 -3.72
CA LEU A 522 -20.11 -0.88 -3.08
C LEU A 522 -21.60 -0.88 -3.36
N HIS A 523 -22.23 0.31 -3.43
CA HIS A 523 -23.69 0.43 -3.53
C HIS A 523 -24.23 0.66 -4.94
N ASP A 524 -23.46 1.33 -5.80
CA ASP A 524 -23.93 1.72 -7.15
C ASP A 524 -23.41 0.77 -8.25
N VAL A 525 -22.33 0.01 -8.01
CA VAL A 525 -21.88 -1.03 -8.95
C VAL A 525 -22.79 -2.26 -8.80
N PRO A 526 -23.44 -2.72 -9.90
CA PRO A 526 -24.47 -3.77 -9.82
C PRO A 526 -23.97 -5.10 -9.26
N ASN A 527 -22.71 -5.46 -9.57
CA ASN A 527 -22.13 -6.76 -9.25
C ASN A 527 -21.08 -6.63 -8.16
N TYR A 528 -21.24 -7.34 -7.05
CA TYR A 528 -20.37 -7.27 -5.88
C TYR A 528 -18.87 -7.44 -6.22
N PHE A 529 -18.50 -8.43 -7.02
CA PHE A 529 -17.10 -8.65 -7.39
C PHE A 529 -16.52 -7.59 -8.34
N LEU A 530 -17.38 -6.82 -9.00
CA LEU A 530 -16.96 -5.69 -9.83
C LEU A 530 -16.83 -4.39 -9.01
N ALA A 531 -17.34 -4.34 -7.77
CA ALA A 531 -17.24 -3.15 -6.93
C ALA A 531 -15.77 -2.79 -6.65
N GLY A 532 -15.46 -1.48 -6.65
CA GLY A 532 -14.12 -0.94 -6.46
C GLY A 532 -13.60 -0.21 -7.69
N VAL A 533 -12.34 0.22 -7.59
CA VAL A 533 -11.55 0.83 -8.66
C VAL A 533 -10.40 -0.09 -9.06
N PRO A 534 -9.71 0.14 -10.18
CA PRO A 534 -8.73 -0.82 -10.71
C PRO A 534 -7.68 -1.28 -9.70
N ASN A 535 -7.00 -0.36 -9.04
CA ASN A 535 -5.95 -0.67 -8.06
C ASN A 535 -5.70 0.51 -7.12
N THR A 536 -4.72 0.38 -6.20
CA THR A 536 -4.38 1.39 -5.20
C THR A 536 -4.03 2.75 -5.78
N ALA A 537 -3.39 2.83 -6.96
CA ALA A 537 -3.07 4.12 -7.57
C ALA A 537 -4.33 4.92 -7.94
N PHE A 538 -5.42 4.24 -8.29
CA PHE A 538 -6.70 4.87 -8.62
C PHE A 538 -7.43 5.38 -7.38
N THR A 539 -7.49 4.62 -6.30
CA THR A 539 -8.12 5.08 -5.06
C THR A 539 -7.38 6.29 -4.48
N GLU A 540 -6.03 6.29 -4.53
CA GLU A 540 -5.22 7.45 -4.14
C GLU A 540 -5.50 8.68 -5.02
N ALA A 541 -5.54 8.51 -6.34
CA ALA A 541 -5.84 9.59 -7.27
C ALA A 541 -7.21 10.24 -6.98
N LEU A 542 -8.22 9.44 -6.68
CA LEU A 542 -9.56 9.90 -6.39
C LEU A 542 -9.64 10.64 -5.04
N ALA A 543 -8.91 10.17 -4.02
CA ALA A 543 -8.79 10.88 -2.75
C ALA A 543 -8.10 12.25 -2.91
N PHE A 544 -7.08 12.34 -3.75
CA PHE A 544 -6.42 13.60 -4.07
C PHE A 544 -7.33 14.60 -4.77
N VAL A 545 -8.30 14.16 -5.58
CA VAL A 545 -9.32 15.05 -6.18
C VAL A 545 -10.10 15.80 -5.09
N PHE A 546 -10.39 15.16 -3.96
CA PHE A 546 -11.01 15.80 -2.80
C PHE A 546 -10.02 16.70 -2.07
N GLN A 547 -8.84 16.18 -1.75
CA GLN A 547 -7.84 16.87 -0.94
C GLN A 547 -7.35 18.18 -1.55
N GLN A 548 -7.23 18.26 -2.87
CA GLN A 548 -6.82 19.50 -3.54
C GLN A 548 -7.80 20.67 -3.34
N ARG A 549 -9.05 20.36 -2.96
CA ARG A 549 -10.10 21.37 -2.74
C ARG A 549 -10.28 21.73 -1.26
N ASP A 550 -9.39 21.29 -0.39
CA ASP A 550 -9.54 21.43 1.05
C ASP A 550 -9.73 22.90 1.50
N LEU A 551 -8.96 23.84 0.97
CA LEU A 551 -9.08 25.28 1.27
C LEU A 551 -10.40 25.85 0.72
N GLU A 552 -10.79 25.48 -0.50
CA GLU A 552 -12.06 25.90 -1.10
C GLU A 552 -13.25 25.39 -0.27
N LEU A 553 -13.21 24.15 0.19
CA LEU A 553 -14.22 23.54 1.04
C LEU A 553 -14.32 24.21 2.42
N LEU A 554 -13.21 24.78 2.92
CA LEU A 554 -13.22 25.65 4.10
C LEU A 554 -13.79 27.04 3.82
N GLY A 555 -13.96 27.43 2.55
CA GLY A 555 -14.38 28.77 2.14
C GLY A 555 -13.22 29.78 2.06
N ILE A 556 -11.99 29.26 2.04
CA ILE A 556 -10.77 30.09 1.90
C ILE A 556 -10.43 30.19 0.41
N ARG A 557 -10.56 31.39 -0.14
CA ARG A 557 -10.18 31.64 -1.55
C ARG A 557 -8.66 31.77 -1.65
N GLN A 558 -8.06 31.00 -2.55
CA GLN A 558 -6.67 31.24 -2.95
C GLN A 558 -6.61 32.50 -3.82
N ALA A 559 -5.78 33.44 -3.42
CA ALA A 559 -5.61 34.72 -4.14
C ALA A 559 -4.61 34.63 -5.31
N ASP A 560 -3.83 33.54 -5.38
CA ASP A 560 -2.77 33.40 -6.38
C ASP A 560 -3.35 33.00 -7.75
N LYS A 561 -3.15 33.90 -8.73
CA LYS A 561 -3.52 33.67 -10.13
C LYS A 561 -2.71 32.55 -10.79
N ASN A 562 -1.58 32.20 -10.21
CA ASN A 562 -0.67 31.14 -10.69
C ASN A 562 -0.84 29.81 -9.96
N ALA A 563 -1.81 29.69 -9.04
CA ALA A 563 -1.99 28.50 -8.21
C ALA A 563 -2.10 27.21 -9.03
N GLU A 564 -2.79 27.25 -10.17
CA GLU A 564 -2.94 26.10 -11.08
C GLU A 564 -1.61 25.70 -11.71
N TYR A 565 -0.82 26.67 -12.18
CA TYR A 565 0.50 26.40 -12.75
C TYR A 565 1.49 25.89 -11.70
N LEU A 566 1.46 26.45 -10.49
CA LEU A 566 2.29 25.96 -9.37
C LEU A 566 1.92 24.56 -8.96
N ASN A 567 0.61 24.23 -8.92
CA ASN A 567 0.15 22.86 -8.65
C ASN A 567 0.63 21.87 -9.73
N THR A 568 0.56 22.25 -11.00
CA THR A 568 1.08 21.42 -12.11
C THR A 568 2.58 21.15 -11.93
N LEU A 569 3.37 22.15 -11.55
CA LEU A 569 4.79 22.00 -11.29
C LEU A 569 5.07 21.13 -10.05
N ASP A 570 4.24 21.21 -9.00
CA ASP A 570 4.35 20.36 -7.81
C ASP A 570 4.08 18.89 -8.15
N VAL A 571 3.02 18.61 -8.90
CA VAL A 571 2.68 17.24 -9.36
C VAL A 571 3.78 16.70 -10.26
N PHE A 572 4.27 17.49 -11.22
CA PHE A 572 5.36 17.09 -12.11
C PHE A 572 6.64 16.75 -11.34
N TRP A 573 7.03 17.61 -10.39
CA TRP A 573 8.25 17.40 -9.61
C TRP A 573 8.12 16.22 -8.65
N GLY A 574 6.92 16.00 -8.09
CA GLY A 574 6.60 14.81 -7.30
C GLY A 574 6.68 13.53 -8.11
N CYS A 575 6.19 13.53 -9.35
CA CYS A 575 6.38 12.40 -10.28
C CYS A 575 7.87 12.18 -10.59
N TYR A 576 8.61 13.24 -10.88
CA TYR A 576 10.04 13.15 -11.13
C TYR A 576 10.81 12.60 -9.92
N GLU A 577 10.46 13.04 -8.70
CA GLU A 577 10.99 12.51 -7.45
C GLU A 577 10.87 10.97 -7.38
N ILE A 578 9.64 10.45 -7.56
CA ILE A 578 9.32 9.08 -7.17
C ILE A 578 9.47 8.03 -8.28
N MET A 579 9.44 8.45 -9.56
CA MET A 579 9.55 7.52 -10.69
C MET A 579 10.91 6.82 -10.73
N GLY A 580 12.02 7.54 -10.45
CA GLY A 580 13.34 6.92 -10.39
C GLY A 580 13.49 5.94 -9.21
N VAL A 581 12.83 6.23 -8.09
CA VAL A 581 12.75 5.32 -6.94
C VAL A 581 11.99 4.05 -7.31
N SER A 582 10.88 4.19 -8.04
CA SER A 582 10.07 3.05 -8.50
C SER A 582 10.85 2.17 -9.50
N LEU A 583 11.62 2.78 -10.41
CA LEU A 583 12.51 2.04 -11.29
C LEU A 583 13.59 1.27 -10.52
N LEU A 584 14.12 1.87 -9.45
CA LEU A 584 15.07 1.20 -8.57
C LEU A 584 14.44 -0.02 -7.88
N ASP A 585 13.25 0.14 -7.32
CA ASP A 585 12.52 -0.93 -6.65
C ASP A 585 12.28 -2.11 -7.60
N MET A 586 11.78 -1.85 -8.83
CA MET A 586 11.59 -2.88 -9.86
C MET A 586 12.90 -3.61 -10.21
N LYS A 587 14.00 -2.86 -10.43
CA LYS A 587 15.31 -3.45 -10.76
C LYS A 587 15.87 -4.28 -9.62
N VAL A 588 15.69 -3.85 -8.38
CA VAL A 588 16.12 -4.60 -7.18
C VAL A 588 15.39 -5.93 -7.09
N TRP A 589 14.07 -5.95 -7.32
CA TRP A 589 13.30 -7.18 -7.32
C TRP A 589 13.68 -8.11 -8.47
N GLN A 590 13.91 -7.59 -9.68
CA GLN A 590 14.43 -8.37 -10.82
C GLN A 590 15.80 -9.00 -10.48
N TRP A 591 16.69 -8.22 -9.84
CA TRP A 591 18.00 -8.71 -9.44
C TRP A 591 17.91 -9.81 -8.37
N MET A 592 17.04 -9.68 -7.37
CA MET A 592 16.83 -10.71 -6.35
C MET A 592 16.31 -12.03 -6.97
N TYR A 593 15.45 -11.96 -7.99
CA TYR A 593 15.03 -13.16 -8.73
C TYR A 593 16.16 -13.80 -9.52
N ALA A 594 17.07 -13.00 -10.06
CA ALA A 594 18.27 -13.51 -10.75
C ALA A 594 19.34 -14.04 -9.77
N HIS A 595 19.32 -13.62 -8.51
CA HIS A 595 20.29 -13.97 -7.46
C HIS A 595 19.59 -14.41 -6.16
N PRO A 596 18.79 -15.50 -6.16
CA PRO A 596 17.94 -15.87 -5.02
C PRO A 596 18.73 -16.27 -3.77
N ASP A 597 19.98 -16.67 -3.91
CA ASP A 597 20.87 -17.08 -2.81
C ASP A 597 21.77 -15.95 -2.30
N ALA A 598 21.61 -14.73 -2.83
CA ALA A 598 22.41 -13.58 -2.43
C ALA A 598 22.29 -13.26 -0.93
N THR A 599 23.35 -12.69 -0.39
CA THR A 599 23.42 -12.19 0.98
C THR A 599 22.89 -10.75 1.07
N ALA A 600 22.58 -10.28 2.28
CA ALA A 600 22.20 -8.90 2.51
C ALA A 600 23.32 -7.90 2.15
N ASP A 601 24.58 -8.30 2.23
CA ASP A 601 25.73 -7.46 1.88
C ASP A 601 25.85 -7.27 0.35
N GLU A 602 25.63 -8.35 -0.42
CA GLU A 602 25.58 -8.31 -1.87
C GLU A 602 24.39 -7.49 -2.35
N LEU A 603 23.20 -7.71 -1.74
CA LEU A 603 22.02 -6.93 -2.04
C LEU A 603 22.23 -5.43 -1.79
N LYS A 604 22.80 -5.05 -0.63
CA LYS A 604 23.18 -3.66 -0.33
C LYS A 604 24.05 -3.05 -1.41
N THR A 605 25.08 -3.79 -1.81
CA THR A 605 26.05 -3.33 -2.82
C THR A 605 25.35 -3.04 -4.15
N GLU A 606 24.51 -3.96 -4.60
CA GLU A 606 23.79 -3.81 -5.86
C GLU A 606 22.68 -2.74 -5.80
N VAL A 607 21.95 -2.63 -4.70
CA VAL A 607 20.95 -1.56 -4.53
C VAL A 607 21.61 -0.17 -4.63
N ILE A 608 22.73 0.02 -3.95
CA ILE A 608 23.47 1.29 -3.99
C ILE A 608 24.00 1.58 -5.40
N LYS A 609 24.52 0.57 -6.08
CA LYS A 609 25.00 0.68 -7.46
C LYS A 609 23.87 1.06 -8.41
N MET A 610 22.74 0.36 -8.38
CA MET A 610 21.57 0.64 -9.21
C MET A 610 21.01 2.05 -8.92
N ALA A 611 20.96 2.46 -7.65
CA ALA A 611 20.52 3.80 -7.29
C ALA A 611 21.40 4.88 -7.93
N LYS A 612 22.73 4.71 -7.89
CA LYS A 612 23.69 5.61 -8.53
C LYS A 612 23.58 5.60 -10.06
N GLU A 613 23.36 4.45 -10.68
CA GLU A 613 23.16 4.34 -12.13
C GLU A 613 21.90 5.09 -12.58
N ILE A 614 20.76 4.91 -11.89
CA ILE A 614 19.52 5.64 -12.17
C ILE A 614 19.72 7.13 -11.94
N TRP A 615 20.36 7.52 -10.83
CA TRP A 615 20.68 8.91 -10.56
C TRP A 615 21.52 9.53 -11.68
N ASN A 616 22.61 8.88 -12.06
CA ASN A 616 23.51 9.37 -13.09
C ASN A 616 22.84 9.50 -14.45
N THR A 617 21.86 8.65 -14.74
CA THR A 617 21.14 8.66 -16.00
C THR A 617 20.10 9.79 -16.05
N TYR A 618 19.28 9.95 -15.03
CA TYR A 618 18.09 10.81 -15.10
C TYR A 618 18.19 12.09 -14.25
N TYR A 619 18.96 12.08 -13.15
CA TYR A 619 19.00 13.19 -12.20
C TYR A 619 20.29 14.01 -12.28
N ALA A 620 21.44 13.38 -12.49
CA ALA A 620 22.71 14.10 -12.59
C ALA A 620 22.72 15.21 -13.68
N PRO A 621 22.06 15.04 -14.85
CA PRO A 621 21.97 16.12 -15.84
C PRO A 621 21.24 17.38 -15.37
N VAL A 622 20.37 17.25 -14.37
CA VAL A 622 19.57 18.34 -13.79
C VAL A 622 20.26 18.94 -12.56
N PHE A 623 20.74 18.07 -11.66
CA PHE A 623 21.30 18.48 -10.37
C PHE A 623 22.80 18.83 -10.43
N GLY A 624 23.53 18.34 -11.43
CA GLY A 624 24.97 18.54 -11.58
C GLY A 624 25.81 17.72 -10.58
N THR A 625 25.20 16.79 -9.82
CA THR A 625 25.86 15.88 -8.90
C THR A 625 25.80 14.45 -9.46
N LYS A 626 26.83 13.64 -9.20
CA LYS A 626 26.90 12.24 -9.63
C LYS A 626 27.00 11.29 -8.44
N ASP A 627 26.70 10.02 -8.71
CA ASP A 627 26.87 8.91 -7.76
C ASP A 627 26.11 9.06 -6.45
N GLU A 628 24.94 9.73 -6.50
CA GLU A 628 24.09 9.90 -5.33
C GLU A 628 23.24 8.65 -5.10
N PRO A 629 23.27 8.07 -3.89
CA PRO A 629 22.54 6.84 -3.58
C PRO A 629 21.09 7.12 -3.11
N ILE A 630 20.68 8.38 -3.06
CA ILE A 630 19.54 8.85 -2.26
C ILE A 630 18.20 8.22 -2.65
N LEU A 631 18.08 7.71 -3.87
CA LEU A 631 16.89 6.97 -4.32
C LEU A 631 16.63 5.71 -3.46
N ALA A 632 17.67 5.16 -2.82
CA ALA A 632 17.56 3.97 -1.97
C ALA A 632 17.06 4.24 -0.53
N ILE A 633 16.74 5.51 -0.19
CA ILE A 633 16.27 5.86 1.17
C ILE A 633 14.84 5.42 1.44
N TYR A 634 14.01 5.28 0.40
CA TYR A 634 12.57 5.05 0.56
C TYR A 634 12.27 3.77 1.35
N SER A 635 11.55 3.93 2.46
CA SER A 635 11.27 2.82 3.39
C SER A 635 10.36 1.76 2.76
N HIS A 636 9.45 2.14 1.88
CA HIS A 636 8.57 1.17 1.21
C HIS A 636 9.28 0.20 0.26
N MET A 637 10.55 0.43 -0.09
CA MET A 637 11.36 -0.64 -0.67
C MET A 637 11.53 -1.84 0.28
N ILE A 638 11.39 -1.62 1.60
CA ILE A 638 11.66 -2.61 2.64
C ILE A 638 10.37 -3.23 3.17
N ASP A 639 9.39 -2.39 3.54
CA ASP A 639 8.16 -2.78 4.24
C ASP A 639 6.95 -2.99 3.31
N ALA A 640 6.97 -2.44 2.10
CA ALA A 640 5.88 -2.53 1.14
C ALA A 640 6.37 -2.92 -0.27
N PRO A 641 6.68 -4.20 -0.50
CA PRO A 641 7.29 -4.69 -1.73
C PRO A 641 6.57 -4.25 -3.02
N LEU A 642 7.32 -3.62 -3.93
CA LEU A 642 6.85 -3.13 -5.25
C LEU A 642 5.64 -2.16 -5.17
N TYR A 643 5.44 -1.51 -4.02
CA TYR A 643 4.35 -0.55 -3.82
C TYR A 643 4.65 0.83 -4.44
N LEU A 644 5.93 1.21 -4.51
CA LEU A 644 6.37 2.56 -4.86
C LEU A 644 5.85 3.08 -6.20
N SER A 645 5.54 2.18 -7.14
CA SER A 645 4.95 2.54 -8.44
C SER A 645 3.52 3.09 -8.34
N ALA A 646 2.80 2.81 -7.24
CA ALA A 646 1.45 3.34 -7.02
C ALA A 646 1.41 4.87 -6.93
N TYR A 647 2.42 5.48 -6.32
CA TYR A 647 2.47 6.94 -6.13
C TYR A 647 2.53 7.73 -7.43
N PRO A 648 3.53 7.50 -8.33
CA PRO A 648 3.59 8.27 -9.57
C PRO A 648 2.43 7.92 -10.52
N LEU A 649 1.95 6.69 -10.53
CA LEU A 649 0.74 6.32 -11.27
C LEU A 649 -0.47 7.09 -10.73
N GLY A 650 -0.64 7.17 -9.40
CA GLY A 650 -1.70 7.94 -8.77
C GLY A 650 -1.67 9.42 -9.15
N HIS A 651 -0.49 10.04 -9.17
CA HIS A 651 -0.34 11.42 -9.63
C HIS A 651 -0.68 11.62 -11.10
N LEU A 652 -0.29 10.70 -11.99
CA LEU A 652 -0.66 10.77 -13.41
C LEU A 652 -2.17 10.62 -13.61
N ILE A 653 -2.79 9.66 -12.92
CA ILE A 653 -4.24 9.44 -12.97
C ILE A 653 -4.98 10.67 -12.45
N GLN A 654 -4.59 11.17 -11.27
CA GLN A 654 -5.14 12.36 -10.67
C GLN A 654 -5.06 13.55 -11.63
N PHE A 655 -3.90 13.80 -12.23
CA PHE A 655 -3.71 14.91 -13.16
C PHE A 655 -4.65 14.82 -14.37
N GLN A 656 -4.78 13.63 -14.99
CA GLN A 656 -5.70 13.42 -16.09
C GLN A 656 -7.18 13.59 -15.68
N LEU A 657 -7.54 13.15 -14.46
CA LEU A 657 -8.88 13.36 -13.90
C LEU A 657 -9.16 14.86 -13.68
N GLU A 658 -8.21 15.62 -13.10
CA GLU A 658 -8.37 17.06 -12.86
C GLU A 658 -8.52 17.83 -14.16
N GLU A 659 -7.71 17.53 -15.18
CA GLU A 659 -7.87 18.13 -16.51
C GLU A 659 -9.25 17.84 -17.12
N TYR A 660 -9.74 16.62 -16.96
CA TYR A 660 -11.07 16.23 -17.42
C TYR A 660 -12.21 16.94 -16.64
N LEU A 661 -12.04 17.14 -15.34
CA LEU A 661 -13.06 17.75 -14.46
C LEU A 661 -13.20 19.28 -14.63
N LYS A 662 -12.24 19.94 -15.29
CA LYS A 662 -12.32 21.41 -15.53
C LYS A 662 -13.63 21.80 -16.18
N GLY A 663 -14.37 22.72 -15.52
CA GLY A 663 -15.66 23.23 -16.00
C GLY A 663 -16.84 22.26 -15.91
N LYS A 664 -16.68 21.09 -15.26
CA LYS A 664 -17.74 20.11 -15.06
C LYS A 664 -18.25 20.13 -13.62
N ASN A 665 -19.45 19.57 -13.42
CA ASN A 665 -19.96 19.32 -12.08
C ASN A 665 -19.21 18.10 -11.48
N ILE A 666 -18.41 18.35 -10.45
CA ILE A 666 -17.53 17.35 -9.83
C ILE A 666 -18.36 16.21 -9.23
N GLY A 667 -19.45 16.54 -8.51
CA GLY A 667 -20.30 15.52 -7.86
C GLY A 667 -20.92 14.55 -8.87
N THR A 668 -21.42 15.05 -10.01
CA THR A 668 -21.98 14.22 -11.08
C THR A 668 -20.91 13.32 -11.70
N GLU A 669 -19.74 13.88 -12.05
CA GLU A 669 -18.68 13.11 -12.69
C GLU A 669 -18.05 12.09 -11.76
N VAL A 670 -17.83 12.44 -10.49
CA VAL A 670 -17.33 11.53 -9.47
C VAL A 670 -18.26 10.35 -9.27
N GLN A 671 -19.59 10.58 -9.19
CA GLN A 671 -20.54 9.47 -9.10
C GLN A 671 -20.46 8.54 -10.32
N ARG A 672 -20.42 9.10 -11.53
CA ARG A 672 -20.27 8.32 -12.77
C ARG A 672 -18.99 7.47 -12.77
N ILE A 673 -17.87 8.10 -12.41
CA ILE A 673 -16.53 7.50 -12.44
C ILE A 673 -16.40 6.40 -11.37
N PHE A 674 -16.87 6.64 -10.15
CA PHE A 674 -16.76 5.66 -9.05
C PHE A 674 -17.72 4.48 -9.22
N ALA A 675 -18.79 4.64 -9.99
CA ALA A 675 -19.73 3.56 -10.31
C ALA A 675 -19.33 2.69 -11.51
N MET A 676 -18.17 2.94 -12.15
CA MET A 676 -17.73 2.13 -13.29
C MET A 676 -17.25 0.71 -12.89
N GLY A 677 -16.87 0.55 -11.64
CA GLY A 677 -16.35 -0.71 -11.12
C GLY A 677 -14.88 -0.97 -11.45
N LYS A 678 -14.39 -2.11 -10.98
CA LYS A 678 -13.01 -2.57 -11.10
C LYS A 678 -12.72 -3.12 -12.51
N LEU A 679 -12.66 -2.23 -13.50
CA LEU A 679 -12.18 -2.54 -14.86
C LEU A 679 -10.65 -2.57 -14.88
N THR A 680 -10.01 -2.99 -15.97
CA THR A 680 -8.56 -2.82 -16.12
C THR A 680 -8.21 -1.33 -16.25
N PRO A 681 -7.03 -0.88 -15.80
CA PRO A 681 -6.64 0.53 -15.74
C PRO A 681 -6.82 1.32 -17.02
N GLN A 682 -6.32 0.79 -18.15
CA GLN A 682 -6.37 1.50 -19.42
C GLN A 682 -7.82 1.69 -19.91
N ILE A 683 -8.65 0.67 -19.73
CA ILE A 683 -10.07 0.70 -20.10
C ILE A 683 -10.84 1.66 -19.18
N TRP A 684 -10.54 1.60 -17.88
CA TRP A 684 -11.13 2.50 -16.90
C TRP A 684 -10.82 3.97 -17.24
N MET A 685 -9.55 4.30 -17.53
CA MET A 685 -9.15 5.64 -17.94
C MET A 685 -9.82 6.07 -19.25
N GLN A 686 -9.86 5.19 -20.26
CA GLN A 686 -10.55 5.48 -21.52
C GLN A 686 -12.04 5.82 -21.30
N LYS A 687 -12.72 5.10 -20.40
CA LYS A 687 -14.12 5.37 -20.06
C LYS A 687 -14.30 6.57 -19.14
N ALA A 688 -13.38 6.80 -18.22
CA ALA A 688 -13.45 7.91 -17.25
C ALA A 688 -13.21 9.25 -17.93
N VAL A 689 -12.12 9.39 -18.68
CA VAL A 689 -11.62 10.68 -19.19
C VAL A 689 -11.46 10.72 -20.71
N GLY A 690 -11.76 9.63 -21.42
CA GLY A 690 -11.70 9.55 -22.88
C GLY A 690 -10.30 9.23 -23.45
N ASN A 691 -9.31 9.00 -22.61
CA ASN A 691 -7.93 8.69 -22.99
C ASN A 691 -7.32 7.66 -22.06
N PRO A 692 -6.40 6.81 -22.52
CA PRO A 692 -5.67 5.89 -21.67
C PRO A 692 -4.72 6.66 -20.71
N LEU A 693 -4.17 5.95 -19.73
CA LEU A 693 -3.15 6.51 -18.83
C LEU A 693 -1.90 6.91 -19.61
N SER A 694 -1.45 8.16 -19.44
CA SER A 694 -0.34 8.76 -20.18
C SER A 694 0.35 9.86 -19.39
N VAL A 695 1.63 10.11 -19.66
CA VAL A 695 2.39 11.25 -19.13
C VAL A 695 2.20 12.54 -19.96
N GLU A 696 1.74 12.41 -21.21
CA GLU A 696 1.66 13.55 -22.17
C GLU A 696 0.84 14.74 -21.66
N PRO A 697 -0.34 14.56 -21.02
CA PRO A 697 -1.08 15.69 -20.49
C PRO A 697 -0.28 16.51 -19.46
N LEU A 698 0.42 15.80 -18.56
CA LEU A 698 1.26 16.44 -17.55
C LEU A 698 2.48 17.13 -18.18
N LEU A 699 3.15 16.53 -19.15
CA LEU A 699 4.28 17.13 -19.85
C LEU A 699 3.89 18.42 -20.56
N LYS A 700 2.75 18.41 -21.26
CA LYS A 700 2.22 19.60 -21.96
C LYS A 700 1.88 20.73 -21.00
N ALA A 701 1.15 20.42 -19.95
CA ALA A 701 0.78 21.42 -18.92
C ALA A 701 2.00 21.97 -18.18
N THR A 702 3.02 21.12 -17.94
CA THR A 702 4.28 21.55 -17.30
C THR A 702 5.03 22.55 -18.16
N ALA A 703 5.11 22.35 -19.48
CA ALA A 703 5.75 23.29 -20.39
C ALA A 703 5.06 24.67 -20.33
N GLU A 704 3.73 24.72 -20.34
CA GLU A 704 2.97 25.96 -20.18
C GLU A 704 3.19 26.58 -18.79
N ALA A 705 3.15 25.78 -17.72
CA ALA A 705 3.34 26.26 -16.35
C ALA A 705 4.73 26.89 -16.15
N VAL A 706 5.79 26.33 -16.73
CA VAL A 706 7.14 26.90 -16.70
C VAL A 706 7.16 28.30 -17.38
N GLU A 707 6.51 28.47 -18.53
CA GLU A 707 6.44 29.76 -19.22
C GLU A 707 5.69 30.84 -18.42
N LYS A 708 4.61 30.45 -17.73
CA LYS A 708 3.74 31.34 -16.97
C LYS A 708 4.30 31.71 -15.59
N THR A 709 5.25 30.94 -15.05
CA THR A 709 5.81 31.13 -13.70
C THR A 709 7.27 31.66 -13.71
N LYS A 710 7.87 31.84 -14.89
CA LYS A 710 9.13 32.58 -15.05
C LYS A 710 8.90 34.06 -14.74
#